data_93669024a53782dfddf2403feeacd24e
#
_entry.id   93669024a53782dfddf2403feeacd24e
#
_cell.length_a   1.000
_cell.length_b   1.000
_cell.length_c   1.000
_cell.angle_alpha   90.00
_cell.angle_beta   90.00
_cell.angle_gamma   90.00
#
_symmetry.space_group_name_H-M   'P 1'
#
loop_
_entity.id
_entity.type
_entity.pdbx_description
1 polymer ?
#
loop_
_entity_poly.entity_id
_entity_poly.type
_entity_poly.pdbx_seq_one_letter_code
_entity_poly.pdbx_strand_id
1 'polypeptide(L)'
;MSSVIHKGLAAHPVETPYCDSKWVVMKFGGHSVATVENWEIITSLLKNRLDEGLLPVVVHSAIAGISDALENLLEVAECGETTDTLLENIWQTHKELARDLEVDVLLIEGYFKTLRELLSGVQLEGEANPKIHARILATGELAATTLSASYLTMKGLPVILRDARDLLESYSGNDQTERAEFLSAACPYTPEPELENELMTGGGIILTQGFIAKNASDETVLLGRGGSDTSAAYLAAKLQARRLEIWTDVPGFFSADPQDIPSARLLRSLHFREAQEIASAGGGILHPRSVSPVRVSGIPLFLKCTRQPSWDGTVVSNSSGKSTPQVKSISYRSGITLISMESMEMWHQVGFLARVFAFFRDHGLSVDLISTSESSITVSVDMKANVSDKETIKAVVDDLSTVCRVNVIEDCAAISLVGQRIRTILHELSPVLQVFQEHKVHLVTQAANDLNLTFVVDSEQAYRLVQKLHSLLVRRFGEGELFGPTWEQLTTPDPTKTNDQDIWWIKKQTKLLKLATENGSAYVYDLEKIIESATSLMSLSSVDSIFYAMKANSNPEILRALEGEGINFECVSPGEIHRLLELFPNIDRKRLLFTPNFAPRSEYQWGLDQGTWVTLDNLHPLRYWPKIFKNREVFIRIDTGEGQGHHEHVRTAGTYSKFGIPLQEIEEMEDLLKGAGARVVGLHAHTGSGILQTDNWRVTGERLLALRDNFPELRFLDLGGGLGIAEKRGERGLDLADLDRELQKIEVGDIKFWLEPGRFIVGEAGVLLAQVTQVKGKGDMRYIGINVGMNTLIRPTLYGAYHEIVNLSNLGGAPTELVTIVGPICETGDRLGSDRLLPTTQEGDVILIANAGAYGYAMSSNYNLRKPAVEIAI
;
A
#
# COMPACT_ATOMS: atom_id res chain seq x y z
N MET A 1 -0.13 21.23 -36.22
CA MET A 1 -0.16 20.35 -35.01
C MET A 1 0.75 20.90 -33.90
N SER A 2 0.66 22.17 -33.54
CA SER A 2 1.56 22.77 -32.54
C SER A 2 0.84 23.59 -31.46
N SER A 3 -0.40 23.27 -31.12
CA SER A 3 -1.19 24.03 -30.14
C SER A 3 -1.81 23.21 -28.99
N VAL A 4 -1.42 21.96 -28.80
CA VAL A 4 -2.05 21.07 -27.80
C VAL A 4 -1.16 20.81 -26.57
N ILE A 5 0.12 21.18 -26.61
CA ILE A 5 1.10 20.81 -25.56
C ILE A 5 1.11 21.79 -24.35
N HIS A 6 0.50 22.96 -24.48
CA HIS A 6 0.52 23.97 -23.38
C HIS A 6 -0.58 23.84 -22.30
N LYS A 7 -1.49 22.88 -22.41
CA LYS A 7 -2.60 22.71 -21.44
C LYS A 7 -2.30 21.89 -20.19
N GLY A 8 -1.11 21.30 -20.06
CA GLY A 8 -0.76 20.36 -18.99
C GLY A 8 0.00 20.92 -17.78
N LEU A 9 0.36 22.20 -17.75
CA LEU A 9 1.14 22.80 -16.68
C LEU A 9 0.41 24.01 -16.09
N ALA A 10 -0.56 23.77 -15.22
CA ALA A 10 -1.42 24.73 -14.53
C ALA A 10 -2.31 25.60 -15.46
N ALA A 11 -3.60 25.63 -15.16
CA ALA A 11 -4.60 26.45 -15.85
C ALA A 11 -4.36 27.98 -15.66
N HIS A 12 -3.43 28.37 -14.79
CA HIS A 12 -3.07 29.78 -14.48
C HIS A 12 -1.56 29.98 -14.48
N PRO A 13 -1.07 31.17 -14.96
CA PRO A 13 0.34 31.51 -14.85
C PRO A 13 0.74 31.60 -13.37
N VAL A 14 1.74 30.79 -12.98
CA VAL A 14 2.29 30.82 -11.62
C VAL A 14 3.43 31.81 -11.59
N GLU A 15 3.31 32.80 -10.72
CA GLU A 15 4.38 33.82 -10.53
C GLU A 15 5.62 33.15 -9.93
N THR A 16 6.77 33.41 -10.55
CA THR A 16 8.08 33.01 -10.04
C THR A 16 9.00 34.20 -10.08
N PRO A 17 9.84 34.43 -9.05
CA PRO A 17 10.83 35.48 -9.07
C PRO A 17 11.91 35.25 -10.14
N TYR A 18 12.04 34.04 -10.67
CA TYR A 18 13.08 33.62 -11.61
C TYR A 18 12.49 33.21 -12.97
N CYS A 19 11.57 34.04 -13.52
CA CYS A 19 10.92 33.77 -14.81
C CYS A 19 11.92 33.66 -15.98
N ASP A 20 13.05 34.37 -15.90
CA ASP A 20 14.10 34.39 -16.93
C ASP A 20 15.14 33.26 -16.75
N SER A 21 15.11 32.54 -15.65
CA SER A 21 15.99 31.41 -15.42
C SER A 21 15.72 30.28 -16.40
N LYS A 22 16.78 29.70 -16.95
CA LYS A 22 16.71 28.52 -17.80
C LYS A 22 16.65 27.22 -17.02
N TRP A 23 16.98 27.23 -15.73
CA TRP A 23 17.03 26.04 -14.92
C TRP A 23 15.64 25.53 -14.53
N VAL A 24 15.44 24.26 -14.72
CA VAL A 24 14.33 23.50 -14.16
C VAL A 24 14.90 22.30 -13.42
N VAL A 25 14.55 22.15 -12.15
CA VAL A 25 14.96 20.98 -11.38
C VAL A 25 13.81 19.96 -11.42
N MET A 26 14.13 18.73 -11.80
CA MET A 26 13.18 17.64 -11.96
C MET A 26 13.61 16.47 -11.08
N LYS A 27 12.80 16.11 -10.07
CA LYS A 27 13.08 14.97 -9.21
C LYS A 27 12.19 13.80 -9.58
N PHE A 28 12.76 12.62 -9.68
CA PHE A 28 12.02 11.36 -9.91
C PHE A 28 12.21 10.42 -8.72
N GLY A 29 11.08 9.92 -8.18
CA GLY A 29 11.07 8.98 -7.06
C GLY A 29 11.44 7.56 -7.49
N GLY A 30 11.70 6.65 -6.53
CA GLY A 30 12.16 5.29 -6.77
C GLY A 30 11.21 4.49 -7.69
N HIS A 31 9.89 4.60 -7.51
CA HIS A 31 8.90 3.96 -8.39
C HIS A 31 8.92 4.54 -9.82
N SER A 32 9.28 5.82 -9.96
CA SER A 32 9.37 6.46 -11.28
C SER A 32 10.56 5.98 -12.11
N VAL A 33 11.63 5.51 -11.44
CA VAL A 33 12.89 5.09 -12.10
C VAL A 33 13.05 3.56 -12.18
N ALA A 34 12.03 2.81 -11.74
CA ALA A 34 12.11 1.36 -11.60
C ALA A 34 11.84 0.57 -12.90
N THR A 35 11.23 1.16 -13.92
CA THR A 35 10.81 0.43 -15.13
C THR A 35 11.19 1.15 -16.42
N VAL A 36 11.37 0.38 -17.51
CA VAL A 36 11.71 0.94 -18.83
C VAL A 36 10.61 1.85 -19.38
N GLU A 37 9.34 1.53 -19.16
CA GLU A 37 8.20 2.34 -19.61
C GLU A 37 8.25 3.74 -18.97
N ASN A 38 8.56 3.80 -17.69
CA ASN A 38 8.72 5.09 -17.00
C ASN A 38 9.92 5.87 -17.57
N TRP A 39 11.02 5.20 -17.92
CA TRP A 39 12.18 5.83 -18.52
C TRP A 39 11.91 6.37 -19.93
N GLU A 40 11.04 5.75 -20.70
CA GLU A 40 10.56 6.29 -21.99
C GLU A 40 9.77 7.60 -21.76
N ILE A 41 8.92 7.63 -20.75
CA ILE A 41 8.18 8.83 -20.36
C ILE A 41 9.15 9.93 -19.87
N ILE A 42 10.10 9.60 -19.00
CA ILE A 42 11.12 10.53 -18.50
C ILE A 42 11.92 11.13 -19.67
N THR A 43 12.34 10.27 -20.61
CA THR A 43 13.03 10.72 -21.83
C THR A 43 12.21 11.76 -22.62
N SER A 44 10.91 11.52 -22.78
CA SER A 44 10.01 12.45 -23.44
C SER A 44 9.84 13.76 -22.68
N LEU A 45 9.73 13.69 -21.34
CA LEU A 45 9.64 14.86 -20.49
C LEU A 45 10.90 15.73 -20.59
N LEU A 46 12.08 15.13 -20.56
CA LEU A 46 13.36 15.84 -20.69
C LEU A 46 13.48 16.52 -22.06
N LYS A 47 13.10 15.85 -23.15
CA LYS A 47 13.04 16.46 -24.49
C LYS A 47 12.11 17.67 -24.52
N ASN A 48 10.93 17.56 -23.94
CA ASN A 48 9.98 18.67 -23.86
C ASN A 48 10.56 19.87 -23.11
N ARG A 49 11.33 19.65 -22.04
CA ARG A 49 11.98 20.76 -21.30
C ARG A 49 13.08 21.43 -22.10
N LEU A 50 13.87 20.66 -22.84
CA LEU A 50 14.87 21.22 -23.77
C LEU A 50 14.20 22.02 -24.91
N ASP A 51 13.08 21.53 -25.45
CA ASP A 51 12.29 22.21 -26.47
C ASP A 51 11.65 23.53 -25.94
N GLU A 52 11.34 23.58 -24.64
CA GLU A 52 10.94 24.82 -23.93
C GLU A 52 12.11 25.81 -23.76
N GLY A 53 13.33 25.44 -24.13
CA GLY A 53 14.56 26.23 -23.94
C GLY A 53 15.07 26.20 -22.51
N LEU A 54 14.67 25.21 -21.71
CA LEU A 54 15.10 25.03 -20.34
C LEU A 54 16.27 24.04 -20.25
N LEU A 55 17.04 24.14 -19.18
CA LEU A 55 18.13 23.26 -18.83
C LEU A 55 17.71 22.37 -17.63
N PRO A 56 17.39 21.10 -17.85
CA PRO A 56 16.99 20.22 -16.78
C PRO A 56 18.16 19.82 -15.87
N VAL A 57 17.92 19.90 -14.55
CA VAL A 57 18.73 19.25 -13.52
C VAL A 57 17.88 18.09 -12.98
N VAL A 58 18.25 16.87 -13.29
CA VAL A 58 17.52 15.66 -12.92
C VAL A 58 18.11 15.08 -11.64
N VAL A 59 17.30 15.00 -10.62
CA VAL A 59 17.62 14.36 -9.34
C VAL A 59 16.78 13.11 -9.22
N HIS A 60 17.40 11.97 -9.05
CA HIS A 60 16.61 10.75 -8.86
C HIS A 60 17.08 9.89 -7.69
N SER A 61 16.15 9.13 -7.14
CA SER A 61 16.35 8.23 -6.01
C SER A 61 16.94 6.90 -6.46
N ALA A 62 17.34 6.06 -5.51
CA ALA A 62 17.51 4.64 -5.75
C ALA A 62 16.23 4.02 -6.34
N ILE A 63 16.34 2.82 -6.93
CA ILE A 63 15.19 2.02 -7.38
C ILE A 63 14.31 1.73 -6.16
N ALA A 64 12.99 1.67 -6.37
CA ALA A 64 12.02 1.40 -5.30
C ALA A 64 12.39 0.14 -4.50
N GLY A 65 12.35 0.23 -3.16
CA GLY A 65 12.69 -0.85 -2.24
C GLY A 65 14.19 -1.07 -1.98
N ILE A 66 15.08 -0.50 -2.79
CA ILE A 66 16.55 -0.73 -2.63
C ILE A 66 17.08 -0.08 -1.36
N SER A 67 16.62 1.11 -0.98
CA SER A 67 17.10 1.76 0.25
C SER A 67 16.74 0.94 1.49
N ASP A 68 15.50 0.40 1.54
CA ASP A 68 15.05 -0.47 2.64
C ASP A 68 15.80 -1.81 2.62
N ALA A 69 16.09 -2.36 1.44
CA ALA A 69 16.86 -3.59 1.31
C ALA A 69 18.33 -3.41 1.77
N LEU A 70 18.95 -2.24 1.52
CA LEU A 70 20.28 -1.91 2.01
C LEU A 70 20.30 -1.70 3.52
N GLU A 71 19.25 -1.11 4.11
CA GLU A 71 19.11 -0.99 5.56
C GLU A 71 19.00 -2.37 6.22
N ASN A 72 18.12 -3.25 5.72
CA ASN A 72 17.99 -4.62 6.19
C ASN A 72 19.31 -5.41 6.03
N LEU A 73 20.00 -5.23 4.91
CA LEU A 73 21.29 -5.85 4.66
C LEU A 73 22.35 -5.44 5.69
N LEU A 74 22.31 -4.18 6.12
CA LEU A 74 23.18 -3.65 7.16
C LEU A 74 22.84 -4.25 8.54
N GLU A 75 21.57 -4.31 8.91
CA GLU A 75 21.08 -4.91 10.16
C GLU A 75 21.52 -6.38 10.27
N VAL A 76 21.38 -7.16 9.19
CA VAL A 76 21.82 -8.56 9.13
C VAL A 76 23.35 -8.66 9.28
N ALA A 77 24.11 -7.74 8.67
CA ALA A 77 25.57 -7.71 8.81
C ALA A 77 26.00 -7.40 10.26
N GLU A 78 25.33 -6.48 10.95
CA GLU A 78 25.57 -6.14 12.35
C GLU A 78 25.30 -7.33 13.29
N CYS A 79 24.34 -8.19 12.95
CA CYS A 79 24.09 -9.44 13.68
C CYS A 79 25.16 -10.53 13.41
N GLY A 80 26.11 -10.29 12.50
CA GLY A 80 27.14 -11.26 12.12
C GLY A 80 26.62 -12.39 11.22
N GLU A 81 25.43 -12.25 10.67
CA GLU A 81 24.81 -13.23 9.77
C GLU A 81 25.29 -13.06 8.32
N THR A 82 25.02 -14.06 7.46
CA THR A 82 25.46 -14.03 6.06
C THR A 82 24.61 -13.06 5.24
N THR A 83 25.25 -12.16 4.52
CA THR A 83 24.60 -11.12 3.70
C THR A 83 24.50 -11.49 2.22
N ASP A 84 25.09 -12.61 1.80
CA ASP A 84 25.26 -12.96 0.39
C ASP A 84 23.96 -13.03 -0.39
N THR A 85 22.91 -13.65 0.16
CA THR A 85 21.62 -13.78 -0.51
C THR A 85 20.92 -12.44 -0.68
N LEU A 86 20.94 -11.59 0.35
CA LEU A 86 20.33 -10.27 0.29
C LEU A 86 21.07 -9.35 -0.69
N LEU A 87 22.39 -9.40 -0.67
CA LEU A 87 23.23 -8.66 -1.60
C LEU A 87 23.00 -9.09 -3.04
N GLU A 88 22.86 -10.40 -3.29
CA GLU A 88 22.58 -10.92 -4.63
C GLU A 88 21.20 -10.47 -5.11
N ASN A 89 20.19 -10.42 -4.25
CA ASN A 89 18.87 -9.90 -4.60
C ASN A 89 18.92 -8.43 -5.03
N ILE A 90 19.66 -7.59 -4.28
CA ILE A 90 19.86 -6.18 -4.65
C ILE A 90 20.61 -6.07 -5.99
N TRP A 91 21.62 -6.88 -6.21
CA TRP A 91 22.35 -6.94 -7.48
C TRP A 91 21.44 -7.35 -8.61
N GLN A 92 20.61 -8.38 -8.41
CA GLN A 92 19.72 -8.92 -9.42
C GLN A 92 18.66 -7.88 -9.85
N THR A 93 18.10 -7.11 -8.91
CA THR A 93 17.18 -5.99 -9.22
C THR A 93 17.83 -4.97 -10.18
N HIS A 94 19.07 -4.58 -9.90
CA HIS A 94 19.80 -3.65 -10.79
C HIS A 94 20.14 -4.28 -12.14
N LYS A 95 20.47 -5.57 -12.16
CA LYS A 95 20.78 -6.31 -13.38
C LYS A 95 19.54 -6.47 -14.27
N GLU A 96 18.39 -6.69 -13.68
CA GLU A 96 17.11 -6.74 -14.42
C GLU A 96 16.79 -5.40 -15.05
N LEU A 97 16.87 -4.31 -14.28
CA LEU A 97 16.70 -2.97 -14.82
C LEU A 97 17.72 -2.66 -15.93
N ALA A 98 19.01 -3.01 -15.74
CA ALA A 98 20.05 -2.81 -16.76
C ALA A 98 19.74 -3.56 -18.04
N ARG A 99 19.28 -4.81 -17.95
CA ARG A 99 18.85 -5.63 -19.09
C ARG A 99 17.67 -4.98 -19.81
N ASP A 100 16.65 -4.54 -19.07
CA ASP A 100 15.43 -3.98 -19.65
C ASP A 100 15.69 -2.59 -20.28
N LEU A 101 16.66 -1.86 -19.76
CA LEU A 101 17.17 -0.61 -20.34
C LEU A 101 18.20 -0.81 -21.46
N GLU A 102 18.61 -2.05 -21.73
CA GLU A 102 19.68 -2.40 -22.69
C GLU A 102 21.03 -1.74 -22.37
N VAL A 103 21.35 -1.59 -21.08
CA VAL A 103 22.58 -0.96 -20.56
C VAL A 103 23.52 -2.02 -19.99
N ASP A 104 24.85 -1.79 -20.12
CA ASP A 104 25.84 -2.69 -19.54
C ASP A 104 25.85 -2.61 -18.00
N VAL A 105 25.51 -3.70 -17.34
CA VAL A 105 25.50 -3.82 -15.88
C VAL A 105 26.91 -3.69 -15.27
N LEU A 106 27.96 -3.96 -16.01
CA LEU A 106 29.34 -3.82 -15.54
C LEU A 106 29.70 -2.39 -15.12
N LEU A 107 28.95 -1.39 -15.58
CA LEU A 107 29.11 0.01 -15.17
C LEU A 107 28.95 0.21 -13.66
N ILE A 108 28.21 -0.65 -12.99
CA ILE A 108 27.91 -0.52 -11.55
C ILE A 108 28.64 -1.56 -10.68
N GLU A 109 29.38 -2.51 -11.27
CA GLU A 109 30.09 -3.58 -10.56
C GLU A 109 31.03 -3.04 -9.46
N GLY A 110 31.68 -1.90 -9.72
CA GLY A 110 32.59 -1.25 -8.76
C GLY A 110 31.88 -0.83 -7.46
N TYR A 111 30.64 -0.38 -7.54
CA TYR A 111 29.85 -0.01 -6.36
C TYR A 111 29.51 -1.24 -5.51
N PHE A 112 29.10 -2.33 -6.14
CA PHE A 112 28.77 -3.59 -5.45
C PHE A 112 30.00 -4.28 -4.85
N LYS A 113 31.16 -4.16 -5.48
CA LYS A 113 32.41 -4.62 -4.89
C LYS A 113 32.72 -3.86 -3.60
N THR A 114 32.65 -2.53 -3.64
CA THR A 114 32.86 -1.68 -2.45
C THR A 114 31.83 -1.99 -1.36
N LEU A 115 30.55 -2.18 -1.72
CA LEU A 115 29.50 -2.56 -0.79
C LEU A 115 29.83 -3.88 -0.07
N ARG A 116 30.28 -4.91 -0.80
CA ARG A 116 30.68 -6.19 -0.22
C ARG A 116 31.84 -6.05 0.76
N GLU A 117 32.86 -5.21 0.43
CA GLU A 117 33.99 -4.93 1.31
C GLU A 117 33.54 -4.24 2.61
N LEU A 118 32.60 -3.26 2.53
CA LEU A 118 32.05 -2.57 3.70
C LEU A 118 31.25 -3.52 4.59
N LEU A 119 30.37 -4.33 4.02
CA LEU A 119 29.58 -5.32 4.75
C LEU A 119 30.45 -6.35 5.47
N SER A 120 31.52 -6.83 4.80
CA SER A 120 32.48 -7.75 5.44
C SER A 120 33.14 -7.09 6.65
N GLY A 121 33.43 -5.79 6.60
CA GLY A 121 33.93 -5.04 7.76
C GLY A 121 32.95 -4.98 8.91
N VAL A 122 31.67 -4.64 8.60
CA VAL A 122 30.59 -4.57 9.60
C VAL A 122 30.36 -5.94 10.25
N GLN A 123 30.33 -7.03 9.47
CA GLN A 123 30.17 -8.38 10.01
C GLN A 123 31.28 -8.79 11.00
N LEU A 124 32.50 -8.29 10.79
CA LEU A 124 33.62 -8.56 11.68
C LEU A 124 33.59 -7.73 12.97
N GLU A 125 33.12 -6.48 12.87
CA GLU A 125 33.06 -5.54 13.99
C GLU A 125 31.77 -5.69 14.81
N GLY A 126 30.69 -6.20 14.21
CA GLY A 126 29.39 -6.37 14.85
C GLY A 126 28.59 -5.06 14.99
N GLU A 127 29.08 -3.96 14.42
CA GLU A 127 28.40 -2.67 14.41
C GLU A 127 28.86 -1.82 13.21
N ALA A 128 27.99 -0.96 12.71
CA ALA A 128 28.30 0.03 11.69
C ALA A 128 28.34 1.43 12.28
N ASN A 129 29.48 2.10 12.20
CA ASN A 129 29.50 3.51 12.52
C ASN A 129 28.68 4.33 11.49
N PRO A 130 28.18 5.54 11.85
CA PRO A 130 27.31 6.34 10.98
C PRO A 130 27.91 6.65 9.60
N LYS A 131 29.23 6.75 9.49
CA LYS A 131 29.95 6.98 8.23
C LYS A 131 29.87 5.77 7.29
N ILE A 132 30.04 4.56 7.82
CA ILE A 132 29.91 3.31 7.04
C ILE A 132 28.47 3.13 6.63
N HIS A 133 27.52 3.34 7.52
CA HIS A 133 26.09 3.30 7.26
C HIS A 133 25.72 4.23 6.07
N ALA A 134 26.15 5.49 6.11
CA ALA A 134 25.92 6.44 5.03
C ALA A 134 26.46 5.97 3.66
N ARG A 135 27.65 5.34 3.64
CA ARG A 135 28.27 4.81 2.42
C ARG A 135 27.55 3.61 1.86
N ILE A 136 27.04 2.73 2.73
CA ILE A 136 26.26 1.56 2.32
C ILE A 136 24.98 2.02 1.64
N LEU A 137 24.20 2.87 2.27
CA LEU A 137 22.95 3.36 1.72
C LEU A 137 23.12 4.18 0.43
N ALA A 138 24.19 4.97 0.32
CA ALA A 138 24.48 5.75 -0.89
C ALA A 138 24.66 4.88 -2.16
N THR A 139 24.98 3.60 -2.00
CA THR A 139 25.21 2.68 -3.13
C THR A 139 24.00 2.56 -4.05
N GLY A 140 22.78 2.60 -3.50
CA GLY A 140 21.53 2.51 -4.27
C GLY A 140 21.39 3.65 -5.27
N GLU A 141 21.58 4.90 -4.83
CA GLU A 141 21.50 6.08 -5.69
C GLU A 141 22.63 6.12 -6.72
N LEU A 142 23.87 5.80 -6.31
CA LEU A 142 25.03 5.81 -7.20
C LEU A 142 24.87 4.77 -8.33
N ALA A 143 24.42 3.56 -8.02
CA ALA A 143 24.21 2.52 -9.01
C ALA A 143 23.07 2.89 -9.97
N ALA A 144 21.91 3.28 -9.43
CA ALA A 144 20.74 3.60 -10.25
C ALA A 144 21.00 4.79 -11.19
N THR A 145 21.66 5.88 -10.72
CA THR A 145 21.95 7.04 -11.57
C THR A 145 22.96 6.74 -12.67
N THR A 146 23.90 5.84 -12.42
CA THR A 146 24.88 5.42 -13.42
C THR A 146 24.22 4.68 -14.58
N LEU A 147 23.31 3.74 -14.30
CA LEU A 147 22.54 3.05 -15.34
C LEU A 147 21.67 4.03 -16.13
N SER A 148 21.00 4.92 -15.44
CA SER A 148 20.12 5.92 -16.04
C SER A 148 20.85 6.92 -16.93
N ALA A 149 22.05 7.36 -16.55
CA ALA A 149 22.89 8.23 -17.38
C ALA A 149 23.25 7.55 -18.70
N SER A 150 23.64 6.30 -18.64
CA SER A 150 23.97 5.49 -19.82
C SER A 150 22.76 5.34 -20.75
N TYR A 151 21.59 5.00 -20.19
CA TYR A 151 20.35 4.87 -20.97
C TYR A 151 19.96 6.17 -21.68
N LEU A 152 19.90 7.28 -20.97
CA LEU A 152 19.52 8.56 -21.53
C LEU A 152 20.50 9.01 -22.64
N THR A 153 21.81 8.71 -22.45
CA THR A 153 22.83 8.96 -23.46
C THR A 153 22.59 8.11 -24.71
N MET A 154 22.28 6.83 -24.57
CA MET A 154 21.89 5.96 -25.69
C MET A 154 20.62 6.46 -26.43
N LYS A 155 19.69 7.08 -25.71
CA LYS A 155 18.49 7.71 -26.32
C LYS A 155 18.80 9.05 -27.01
N GLY A 156 20.08 9.46 -27.10
CA GLY A 156 20.55 10.64 -27.82
C GLY A 156 20.36 11.96 -27.06
N LEU A 157 20.17 11.91 -25.75
CA LEU A 157 20.10 13.11 -24.91
C LEU A 157 21.50 13.54 -24.47
N PRO A 158 21.80 14.84 -24.42
CA PRO A 158 23.09 15.39 -23.94
C PRO A 158 23.11 15.36 -22.41
N VAL A 159 23.42 14.20 -21.82
CA VAL A 159 23.42 14.01 -20.36
C VAL A 159 24.83 14.10 -19.79
N ILE A 160 24.97 14.81 -18.69
CA ILE A 160 26.18 14.93 -17.88
C ILE A 160 25.85 14.41 -16.49
N LEU A 161 26.42 13.25 -16.13
CA LEU A 161 26.34 12.71 -14.77
C LEU A 161 27.28 13.51 -13.86
N ARG A 162 26.73 14.07 -12.80
CA ARG A 162 27.45 14.78 -11.75
C ARG A 162 27.23 14.11 -10.41
N ASP A 163 28.29 13.87 -9.67
CA ASP A 163 28.15 13.35 -8.32
C ASP A 163 27.50 14.40 -7.40
N ALA A 164 26.47 14.01 -6.66
CA ALA A 164 25.76 14.92 -5.76
C ALA A 164 26.67 15.51 -4.67
N ARG A 165 27.75 14.78 -4.30
CA ARG A 165 28.75 15.23 -3.33
C ARG A 165 29.60 16.41 -3.85
N ASP A 166 29.67 16.61 -5.16
CA ASP A 166 30.29 17.80 -5.76
C ASP A 166 29.34 19.01 -5.79
N LEU A 167 28.04 18.77 -5.67
CA LEU A 167 26.99 19.79 -5.78
C LEU A 167 26.44 20.24 -4.41
N LEU A 168 26.47 19.34 -3.43
CA LEU A 168 25.89 19.55 -2.10
C LEU A 168 26.92 19.23 -1.01
N GLU A 169 27.23 20.25 -0.21
CA GLU A 169 28.11 20.13 0.96
C GLU A 169 27.29 20.48 2.22
N SER A 170 27.35 19.60 3.23
CA SER A 170 26.64 19.80 4.50
C SER A 170 27.41 20.76 5.41
N TYR A 171 26.69 21.48 6.25
CA TYR A 171 27.33 22.25 7.31
C TYR A 171 27.33 21.47 8.62
N SER A 172 28.43 21.57 9.38
CA SER A 172 28.54 20.97 10.70
C SER A 172 27.96 21.91 11.76
N GLY A 173 27.00 21.47 12.55
CA GLY A 173 26.53 22.20 13.73
C GLY A 173 27.31 21.78 14.98
N ASN A 174 27.67 22.73 15.83
CA ASN A 174 28.45 22.47 17.06
C ASN A 174 27.76 21.57 18.10
N ASP A 175 26.47 21.27 17.96
CA ASP A 175 25.65 20.50 18.89
C ASP A 175 25.02 19.24 18.26
N GLN A 176 25.51 18.79 17.08
CA GLN A 176 24.96 17.61 16.40
C GLN A 176 25.66 16.34 16.91
N THR A 177 24.88 15.26 17.06
CA THR A 177 25.43 13.92 17.25
C THR A 177 26.07 13.42 15.95
N GLU A 178 27.09 12.56 16.02
CA GLU A 178 27.71 11.95 14.84
C GLU A 178 26.66 11.27 13.93
N ARG A 179 25.69 10.60 14.51
CA ARG A 179 24.57 10.00 13.77
C ARG A 179 23.77 11.05 12.98
N ALA A 180 23.47 12.18 13.58
CA ALA A 180 22.74 13.26 12.89
C ALA A 180 23.58 13.91 11.78
N GLU A 181 24.88 14.05 11.99
CA GLU A 181 25.83 14.59 11.00
C GLU A 181 25.90 13.71 9.75
N PHE A 182 26.00 12.38 9.91
CA PHE A 182 26.15 11.46 8.77
C PHE A 182 24.83 11.01 8.15
N LEU A 183 23.74 10.85 8.94
CA LEU A 183 22.50 10.22 8.47
C LEU A 183 21.33 11.20 8.31
N SER A 184 21.45 12.45 8.75
CA SER A 184 20.40 13.46 8.65
C SER A 184 20.96 14.87 8.42
N ALA A 185 21.98 14.95 7.58
CA ALA A 185 22.70 16.19 7.26
C ALA A 185 21.80 17.26 6.64
N ALA A 186 22.20 18.51 6.76
CA ALA A 186 21.57 19.63 6.11
C ALA A 186 22.61 20.44 5.32
N CYS A 187 22.22 20.90 4.12
CA CYS A 187 23.09 21.71 3.26
C CYS A 187 22.59 23.16 3.16
N PRO A 188 23.46 24.13 2.97
CA PRO A 188 23.08 25.48 2.64
C PRO A 188 22.43 25.53 1.26
N TYR A 189 21.40 26.36 1.12
CA TYR A 189 20.65 26.51 -0.13
C TYR A 189 20.61 27.99 -0.60
N THR A 190 21.58 28.78 -0.20
CA THR A 190 21.78 30.12 -0.74
C THR A 190 22.18 30.05 -2.21
N PRO A 191 21.79 31.04 -3.04
CA PRO A 191 22.20 31.11 -4.45
C PRO A 191 23.73 31.03 -4.61
N GLU A 192 24.15 30.19 -5.57
CA GLU A 192 25.56 29.89 -5.80
C GLU A 192 25.92 30.15 -7.28
N PRO A 193 26.28 31.40 -7.64
CA PRO A 193 26.55 31.79 -9.04
C PRO A 193 27.74 31.05 -9.66
N GLU A 194 28.73 30.61 -8.87
CA GLU A 194 29.89 29.87 -9.37
C GLU A 194 29.46 28.48 -9.85
N LEU A 195 28.66 27.78 -9.07
CA LEU A 195 28.07 26.49 -9.45
C LEU A 195 27.15 26.63 -10.68
N GLU A 196 26.33 27.70 -10.71
CA GLU A 196 25.48 27.98 -11.86
C GLU A 196 26.29 28.15 -13.15
N ASN A 197 27.36 28.97 -13.12
CA ASN A 197 28.24 29.17 -14.26
C ASN A 197 28.96 27.90 -14.69
N GLU A 198 29.43 27.10 -13.76
CA GLU A 198 30.09 25.81 -14.03
C GLU A 198 29.16 24.89 -14.80
N LEU A 199 27.93 24.68 -14.28
CA LEU A 199 26.95 23.80 -14.88
C LEU A 199 26.44 24.31 -16.24
N MET A 200 26.35 25.67 -16.41
CA MET A 200 25.94 26.29 -17.67
C MET A 200 26.98 26.05 -18.76
N THR A 201 28.26 26.06 -18.41
CA THR A 201 29.37 25.88 -19.38
C THR A 201 29.42 24.46 -19.94
N GLY A 202 28.99 23.46 -19.17
CA GLY A 202 28.92 22.07 -19.61
C GLY A 202 27.84 21.80 -20.65
N GLY A 203 26.76 22.57 -20.64
CA GLY A 203 25.57 22.40 -21.49
C GLY A 203 24.87 21.07 -21.35
N GLY A 204 23.58 20.97 -21.64
CA GLY A 204 22.83 19.72 -21.60
C GLY A 204 22.07 19.46 -20.30
N ILE A 205 21.67 18.21 -20.10
CA ILE A 205 20.91 17.75 -18.93
C ILE A 205 21.90 17.33 -17.85
N ILE A 206 21.80 17.93 -16.67
CA ILE A 206 22.56 17.49 -15.50
C ILE A 206 21.79 16.38 -14.82
N LEU A 207 22.39 15.19 -14.68
CA LEU A 207 21.83 14.08 -13.92
C LEU A 207 22.65 13.89 -12.63
N THR A 208 21.98 13.80 -11.50
CA THR A 208 22.65 13.64 -10.21
C THR A 208 21.83 12.77 -9.26
N GLN A 209 22.50 12.23 -8.24
CA GLN A 209 21.85 11.48 -7.17
C GLN A 209 21.01 12.42 -6.29
N GLY A 210 19.91 11.90 -5.78
CA GLY A 210 19.28 12.46 -4.60
C GLY A 210 19.87 11.88 -3.32
N PHE A 211 19.36 12.31 -2.16
CA PHE A 211 19.62 11.71 -0.85
C PHE A 211 21.03 11.90 -0.27
N ILE A 212 22.08 11.95 -1.10
CA ILE A 212 23.48 12.04 -0.67
C ILE A 212 24.07 13.44 -0.84
N ALA A 213 25.05 13.73 0.03
CA ALA A 213 25.89 14.96 -0.03
C ALA A 213 27.27 14.61 0.52
N LYS A 214 28.17 15.60 0.63
CA LYS A 214 29.41 15.45 1.38
C LYS A 214 29.46 16.40 2.58
N ASN A 215 30.31 16.06 3.55
CA ASN A 215 30.72 16.99 4.63
C ASN A 215 32.02 17.73 4.27
N ALA A 216 32.45 18.63 5.13
CA ALA A 216 33.68 19.40 4.96
C ALA A 216 34.96 18.53 4.91
N SER A 217 34.91 17.26 5.29
CA SER A 217 35.98 16.29 5.21
C SER A 217 35.93 15.42 3.96
N ASP A 218 35.11 15.78 2.96
CA ASP A 218 34.83 14.98 1.75
C ASP A 218 34.23 13.59 2.02
N GLU A 219 33.55 13.40 3.14
CA GLU A 219 32.90 12.15 3.49
C GLU A 219 31.44 12.15 3.07
N THR A 220 30.97 11.00 2.64
CA THR A 220 29.57 10.82 2.23
C THR A 220 28.64 10.96 3.44
N VAL A 221 27.63 11.82 3.32
CA VAL A 221 26.55 12.02 4.29
C VAL A 221 25.19 11.87 3.62
N LEU A 222 24.17 11.51 4.40
CA LEU A 222 22.78 11.37 3.94
C LEU A 222 21.93 12.53 4.42
N LEU A 223 20.98 12.93 3.60
CA LEU A 223 20.03 14.00 3.94
C LEU A 223 18.81 13.52 4.73
N GLY A 224 18.80 12.24 5.11
CA GLY A 224 17.71 11.61 5.87
C GLY A 224 16.45 11.37 5.04
N ARG A 225 15.34 11.06 5.71
CA ARG A 225 14.06 10.77 5.03
C ARG A 225 13.65 11.90 4.09
N GLY A 226 13.15 11.55 2.89
CA GLY A 226 12.83 12.51 1.85
C GLY A 226 14.06 13.23 1.30
N GLY A 227 15.25 12.65 1.46
CA GLY A 227 16.53 13.23 1.07
C GLY A 227 16.60 13.59 -0.41
N SER A 228 16.04 12.79 -1.30
CA SER A 228 16.03 13.10 -2.75
C SER A 228 15.17 14.32 -3.09
N ASP A 229 14.01 14.50 -2.43
CA ASP A 229 13.20 15.72 -2.57
C ASP A 229 13.94 16.93 -2.00
N THR A 230 14.66 16.71 -0.90
CA THR A 230 15.45 17.75 -0.23
C THR A 230 16.65 18.16 -1.10
N SER A 231 17.36 17.20 -1.71
CA SER A 231 18.43 17.46 -2.69
C SER A 231 17.93 18.34 -3.85
N ALA A 232 16.79 17.96 -4.42
CA ALA A 232 16.19 18.71 -5.52
C ALA A 232 15.79 20.14 -5.10
N ALA A 233 15.24 20.31 -3.90
CA ALA A 233 14.89 21.62 -3.36
C ALA A 233 16.13 22.50 -3.09
N TYR A 234 17.22 21.91 -2.58
CA TYR A 234 18.49 22.61 -2.39
C TYR A 234 19.07 23.07 -3.74
N LEU A 235 19.14 22.18 -4.73
CA LEU A 235 19.62 22.52 -6.06
C LEU A 235 18.75 23.57 -6.75
N ALA A 236 17.42 23.48 -6.61
CA ALA A 236 16.51 24.48 -7.14
C ALA A 236 16.80 25.87 -6.55
N ALA A 237 17.03 25.96 -5.24
CA ALA A 237 17.34 27.23 -4.57
C ALA A 237 18.74 27.77 -4.94
N LYS A 238 19.77 26.91 -4.95
CA LYS A 238 21.15 27.25 -5.34
C LYS A 238 21.23 27.81 -6.76
N LEU A 239 20.51 27.19 -7.71
CA LEU A 239 20.48 27.55 -9.13
C LEU A 239 19.43 28.63 -9.47
N GLN A 240 18.71 29.14 -8.47
CA GLN A 240 17.58 30.03 -8.70
C GLN A 240 16.66 29.54 -9.83
N ALA A 241 16.28 28.26 -9.74
CA ALA A 241 15.52 27.59 -10.79
C ALA A 241 14.16 28.26 -11.03
N ARG A 242 13.72 28.26 -12.27
CA ARG A 242 12.40 28.75 -12.66
C ARG A 242 11.27 28.04 -11.94
N ARG A 243 11.44 26.71 -11.71
CA ARG A 243 10.52 25.84 -10.98
C ARG A 243 11.21 24.55 -10.53
N LEU A 244 10.64 23.92 -9.51
CA LEU A 244 10.95 22.56 -9.10
C LEU A 244 9.78 21.64 -9.51
N GLU A 245 10.05 20.54 -10.19
CA GLU A 245 9.08 19.53 -10.57
C GLU A 245 9.39 18.22 -9.83
N ILE A 246 8.44 17.72 -9.04
CA ILE A 246 8.54 16.42 -8.37
C ILE A 246 7.59 15.45 -9.06
N TRP A 247 8.17 14.41 -9.64
CA TRP A 247 7.51 13.36 -10.39
C TRP A 247 7.46 12.09 -9.53
N THR A 248 6.26 11.60 -9.25
CA THR A 248 6.00 10.45 -8.39
C THR A 248 4.88 9.59 -9.01
N ASP A 249 4.36 8.61 -8.28
CA ASP A 249 3.27 7.71 -8.69
C ASP A 249 1.87 8.33 -8.58
N VAL A 250 1.74 9.43 -7.84
CA VAL A 250 0.49 10.19 -7.68
C VAL A 250 0.61 11.61 -8.25
N PRO A 251 -0.49 12.22 -8.75
CA PRO A 251 -0.42 13.54 -9.41
C PRO A 251 -0.18 14.70 -8.45
N GLY A 252 -0.36 14.52 -7.15
CA GLY A 252 -0.20 15.60 -6.18
C GLY A 252 -0.95 15.36 -4.88
N PHE A 253 -1.12 16.40 -4.09
CA PHE A 253 -1.85 16.35 -2.84
C PHE A 253 -3.35 16.17 -3.07
N PHE A 254 -3.95 15.35 -2.21
CA PHE A 254 -5.38 15.10 -2.18
C PHE A 254 -6.02 15.63 -0.89
N SER A 255 -7.33 15.77 -0.94
CA SER A 255 -8.13 16.19 0.23
C SER A 255 -8.22 15.13 1.34
N ALA A 256 -7.83 13.90 1.05
CA ALA A 256 -7.57 12.79 1.98
C ALA A 256 -6.71 11.76 1.26
N ASP A 257 -6.27 10.69 1.93
CA ASP A 257 -5.58 9.60 1.27
C ASP A 257 -6.49 8.97 0.20
N PRO A 258 -6.11 9.01 -1.08
CA PRO A 258 -6.95 8.50 -2.16
C PRO A 258 -7.05 6.98 -2.18
N GLN A 259 -6.13 6.25 -1.55
CA GLN A 259 -6.20 4.79 -1.40
C GLN A 259 -7.33 4.40 -0.44
N ASP A 260 -7.50 5.16 0.61
CA ASP A 260 -8.56 4.96 1.61
C ASP A 260 -9.89 5.60 1.19
N ILE A 261 -9.83 6.76 0.53
CA ILE A 261 -11.01 7.56 0.16
C ILE A 261 -11.00 7.86 -1.33
N PRO A 262 -11.61 7.00 -2.17
CA PRO A 262 -11.65 7.20 -3.63
C PRO A 262 -12.27 8.53 -4.07
N SER A 263 -13.15 9.11 -3.25
CA SER A 263 -13.72 10.45 -3.47
C SER A 263 -12.80 11.60 -3.07
N ALA A 264 -11.58 11.32 -2.60
CA ALA A 264 -10.60 12.35 -2.32
C ALA A 264 -10.28 13.14 -3.60
N ARG A 265 -10.26 14.47 -3.47
CA ARG A 265 -10.05 15.38 -4.58
C ARG A 265 -8.63 15.83 -4.68
N LEU A 266 -8.10 15.87 -5.90
CA LEU A 266 -6.81 16.49 -6.18
C LEU A 266 -6.85 17.98 -5.79
N LEU A 267 -5.86 18.45 -5.05
CA LEU A 267 -5.68 19.85 -4.70
C LEU A 267 -4.83 20.51 -5.78
N ARG A 268 -5.44 21.32 -6.65
CA ARG A 268 -4.75 21.95 -7.79
C ARG A 268 -3.72 22.99 -7.36
N SER A 269 -3.99 23.68 -6.26
CA SER A 269 -3.09 24.72 -5.76
C SER A 269 -3.05 24.78 -4.23
N LEU A 270 -1.84 24.92 -3.67
CA LEU A 270 -1.60 25.08 -2.25
C LEU A 270 -0.61 26.19 -1.98
N HIS A 271 -0.79 26.88 -0.85
CA HIS A 271 0.26 27.72 -0.31
C HIS A 271 1.35 26.85 0.34
N PHE A 272 2.63 27.28 0.30
CA PHE A 272 3.73 26.51 0.90
C PHE A 272 3.49 26.10 2.36
N ARG A 273 2.88 26.96 3.15
CA ARG A 273 2.55 26.63 4.56
C ARG A 273 1.53 25.51 4.68
N GLU A 274 0.52 25.48 3.80
CA GLU A 274 -0.49 24.41 3.78
C GLU A 274 0.14 23.09 3.33
N ALA A 275 0.95 23.11 2.26
CA ALA A 275 1.66 21.94 1.79
C ALA A 275 2.58 21.35 2.87
N GLN A 276 3.25 22.21 3.63
CA GLN A 276 4.09 21.78 4.75
C GLN A 276 3.27 21.14 5.87
N GLU A 277 2.11 21.71 6.22
CA GLU A 277 1.22 21.13 7.25
C GLU A 277 0.64 19.78 6.79
N ILE A 278 0.18 19.66 5.54
CA ILE A 278 -0.32 18.40 4.99
C ILE A 278 0.79 17.33 5.01
N ALA A 279 1.99 17.68 4.58
CA ALA A 279 3.15 16.80 4.59
C ALA A 279 3.52 16.33 6.01
N SER A 280 3.47 17.24 7.00
CA SER A 280 3.75 16.92 8.40
C SER A 280 2.65 16.10 9.06
N ALA A 281 1.41 16.25 8.59
CA ALA A 281 0.25 15.55 9.15
C ALA A 281 0.06 14.12 8.59
N GLY A 282 0.97 13.61 7.74
CA GLY A 282 0.90 12.25 7.21
C GLY A 282 0.52 12.17 5.73
N GLY A 283 0.52 13.29 5.01
CA GLY A 283 0.16 13.32 3.59
C GLY A 283 1.14 12.63 2.62
N GLY A 284 2.20 12.00 3.12
CA GLY A 284 3.06 11.00 2.45
C GLY A 284 3.79 11.36 1.16
N ILE A 285 3.38 12.41 0.46
CA ILE A 285 3.84 12.72 -0.91
C ILE A 285 5.14 13.52 -0.93
N LEU A 286 5.32 14.42 0.05
CA LEU A 286 6.50 15.27 0.22
C LEU A 286 7.02 15.19 1.64
N HIS A 287 8.34 15.29 1.79
CA HIS A 287 8.91 15.47 3.12
C HIS A 287 8.91 16.97 3.49
N PRO A 288 8.51 17.37 4.74
CA PRO A 288 8.42 18.78 5.14
C PRO A 288 9.72 19.58 4.93
N ARG A 289 10.90 18.93 5.03
CA ARG A 289 12.21 19.55 4.81
C ARG A 289 12.41 20.06 3.38
N SER A 290 11.81 19.40 2.37
CA SER A 290 11.96 19.80 0.96
C SER A 290 11.20 21.09 0.61
N VAL A 291 10.19 21.44 1.40
CA VAL A 291 9.38 22.65 1.15
C VAL A 291 10.11 23.96 1.52
N SER A 292 10.93 23.92 2.58
CA SER A 292 11.58 25.11 3.13
C SER A 292 12.51 25.84 2.15
N PRO A 293 13.43 25.19 1.41
CA PRO A 293 14.31 25.88 0.47
C PRO A 293 13.56 26.62 -0.63
N VAL A 294 12.58 25.94 -1.26
CA VAL A 294 11.80 26.53 -2.35
C VAL A 294 10.85 27.63 -1.86
N ARG A 295 10.31 27.51 -0.65
CA ARG A 295 9.50 28.56 -0.01
C ARG A 295 10.30 29.83 0.23
N VAL A 296 11.50 29.71 0.79
CA VAL A 296 12.36 30.85 1.09
C VAL A 296 12.79 31.56 -0.20
N SER A 297 13.11 30.78 -1.24
CA SER A 297 13.49 31.31 -2.56
C SER A 297 12.29 31.75 -3.41
N GLY A 298 11.05 31.43 -3.01
CA GLY A 298 9.85 31.75 -3.79
C GLY A 298 9.68 30.93 -5.06
N ILE A 299 10.40 29.80 -5.19
CA ILE A 299 10.37 28.93 -6.37
C ILE A 299 9.12 28.06 -6.35
N PRO A 300 8.24 28.10 -7.36
CA PRO A 300 7.06 27.25 -7.39
C PRO A 300 7.44 25.78 -7.51
N LEU A 301 6.71 24.91 -6.77
CA LEU A 301 6.89 23.49 -6.79
C LEU A 301 5.67 22.82 -7.44
N PHE A 302 5.92 21.94 -8.40
CA PHE A 302 4.93 21.18 -9.15
C PHE A 302 5.02 19.71 -8.78
N LEU A 303 3.91 19.12 -8.35
CA LEU A 303 3.78 17.69 -8.16
C LEU A 303 3.05 17.09 -9.35
N LYS A 304 3.58 16.02 -9.92
CA LYS A 304 3.09 15.38 -11.14
C LYS A 304 3.20 13.88 -11.08
N CYS A 305 2.33 13.19 -11.80
CA CYS A 305 2.38 11.74 -11.96
C CYS A 305 3.28 11.34 -13.13
N THR A 306 4.29 10.49 -12.88
CA THR A 306 5.20 10.02 -13.93
C THR A 306 4.48 9.19 -14.96
N ARG A 307 3.63 8.23 -14.53
CA ARG A 307 2.89 7.33 -15.43
C ARG A 307 1.83 8.05 -16.26
N GLN A 308 1.32 9.19 -15.76
CA GLN A 308 0.25 9.97 -16.39
C GLN A 308 0.61 11.46 -16.41
N PRO A 309 1.59 11.89 -17.23
CA PRO A 309 2.04 13.28 -17.28
C PRO A 309 0.96 14.28 -17.70
N SER A 310 -0.08 13.80 -18.38
CA SER A 310 -1.21 14.62 -18.86
C SER A 310 -2.20 14.97 -17.75
N TRP A 311 -2.17 14.29 -16.61
CA TRP A 311 -3.04 14.63 -15.50
C TRP A 311 -2.67 15.99 -14.90
N ASP A 312 -3.69 16.69 -14.41
CA ASP A 312 -3.47 17.86 -13.55
C ASP A 312 -2.60 17.43 -12.36
N GLY A 313 -1.77 18.37 -11.90
CA GLY A 313 -0.95 18.16 -10.71
C GLY A 313 -1.31 19.15 -9.61
N THR A 314 -0.56 19.11 -8.52
CA THR A 314 -0.60 20.15 -7.49
C THR A 314 0.50 21.18 -7.71
N VAL A 315 0.14 22.46 -7.67
CA VAL A 315 1.09 23.59 -7.69
C VAL A 315 1.19 24.19 -6.30
N VAL A 316 2.39 24.24 -5.73
CA VAL A 316 2.67 24.86 -4.45
C VAL A 316 3.43 26.17 -4.67
N SER A 317 2.86 27.29 -4.22
CA SER A 317 3.45 28.62 -4.41
C SER A 317 3.04 29.63 -3.34
N ASN A 318 3.65 30.79 -3.33
CA ASN A 318 3.26 31.93 -2.46
C ASN A 318 1.99 32.66 -2.97
N SER A 319 1.66 32.50 -4.25
CA SER A 319 0.58 33.22 -4.93
C SER A 319 -0.77 32.50 -4.89
N SER A 320 -0.90 31.41 -4.13
CA SER A 320 -2.19 30.73 -3.98
C SER A 320 -3.25 31.71 -3.48
N GLY A 321 -4.24 31.94 -4.35
CA GLY A 321 -5.17 33.07 -4.31
C GLY A 321 -5.88 33.30 -2.98
N LYS A 322 -6.66 34.37 -2.90
CA LYS A 322 -7.53 34.73 -1.76
C LYS A 322 -8.39 33.54 -1.39
N SER A 323 -7.86 32.66 -0.56
CA SER A 323 -8.58 31.44 -0.18
C SER A 323 -9.65 31.81 0.84
N THR A 324 -10.87 31.44 0.55
CA THR A 324 -11.95 31.36 1.53
C THR A 324 -11.51 30.47 2.68
N PRO A 325 -11.85 30.79 3.94
CA PRO A 325 -11.61 29.90 5.06
C PRO A 325 -12.26 28.54 4.79
N GLN A 326 -11.46 27.47 4.78
CA GLN A 326 -11.97 26.11 4.54
C GLN A 326 -10.94 25.05 4.88
N VAL A 327 -11.43 23.84 5.19
CA VAL A 327 -10.61 22.62 5.25
C VAL A 327 -10.30 22.17 3.82
N LYS A 328 -9.03 21.94 3.52
CA LYS A 328 -8.55 21.48 2.22
C LYS A 328 -8.19 19.99 2.25
N SER A 329 -7.56 19.53 3.34
CA SER A 329 -7.14 18.14 3.48
C SER A 329 -7.44 17.61 4.88
N ILE A 330 -7.74 16.33 4.93
CA ILE A 330 -7.91 15.55 6.15
C ILE A 330 -6.96 14.36 6.05
N SER A 331 -5.98 14.35 6.93
CA SER A 331 -4.99 13.26 6.99
C SER A 331 -5.03 12.59 8.35
N TYR A 332 -4.53 11.36 8.42
CA TYR A 332 -4.34 10.69 9.70
C TYR A 332 -3.02 9.92 9.72
N ARG A 333 -2.45 9.79 10.91
CA ARG A 333 -1.28 8.96 11.19
C ARG A 333 -1.61 7.97 12.29
N SER A 334 -1.40 6.70 12.03
CA SER A 334 -1.50 5.61 13.00
C SER A 334 -0.15 5.36 13.69
N GLY A 335 -0.15 4.57 14.76
CA GLY A 335 1.06 4.23 15.51
C GLY A 335 1.54 5.35 16.42
N ILE A 336 0.62 6.16 16.92
CA ILE A 336 0.86 7.21 17.88
C ILE A 336 0.72 6.65 19.29
N THR A 337 1.73 6.90 20.13
CA THR A 337 1.66 6.65 21.57
C THR A 337 1.54 7.99 22.31
N LEU A 338 0.56 8.13 23.19
CA LEU A 338 0.42 9.29 24.06
C LEU A 338 1.04 8.99 25.41
N ILE A 339 1.84 9.94 25.91
CA ILE A 339 2.41 9.90 27.24
C ILE A 339 1.85 11.12 28.00
N SER A 340 0.97 10.85 28.95
CA SER A 340 0.35 11.87 29.81
C SER A 340 1.04 11.90 31.15
N MET A 341 1.50 13.07 31.53
CA MET A 341 2.29 13.34 32.72
C MET A 341 1.51 14.29 33.64
N GLU A 342 1.23 13.88 34.85
CA GLU A 342 0.50 14.66 35.85
C GLU A 342 1.37 14.97 37.06
N SER A 343 1.46 16.23 37.49
CA SER A 343 2.19 16.65 38.66
C SER A 343 1.57 17.90 39.27
N MET A 344 1.28 17.84 40.56
CA MET A 344 0.86 18.99 41.33
C MET A 344 2.01 20.00 41.58
N GLU A 345 3.25 19.55 41.42
CA GLU A 345 4.45 20.38 41.57
C GLU A 345 4.74 21.24 40.32
N MET A 346 4.03 21.01 39.23
CA MET A 346 4.23 21.73 37.97
C MET A 346 3.83 23.20 38.07
N TRP A 347 2.91 23.55 38.99
CA TRP A 347 2.41 24.90 39.14
C TRP A 347 3.50 25.86 39.65
N HIS A 348 3.82 26.86 38.83
CA HIS A 348 4.85 27.88 39.08
C HIS A 348 6.28 27.35 39.28
N GLN A 349 6.58 26.10 38.97
CA GLN A 349 7.93 25.58 39.03
C GLN A 349 8.71 25.92 37.75
N VAL A 350 9.66 26.84 37.89
CA VAL A 350 10.55 27.21 36.76
C VAL A 350 11.43 26.03 36.41
N GLY A 351 11.45 25.70 35.09
CA GLY A 351 12.32 24.66 34.56
C GLY A 351 11.70 23.24 34.54
N PHE A 352 10.48 23.02 35.03
CA PHE A 352 9.85 21.69 35.03
C PHE A 352 9.72 21.13 33.60
N LEU A 353 9.21 21.93 32.65
CA LEU A 353 9.11 21.50 31.23
C LEU A 353 10.48 21.11 30.65
N ALA A 354 11.51 21.92 30.94
CA ALA A 354 12.87 21.63 30.41
C ALA A 354 13.39 20.29 30.94
N ARG A 355 13.10 19.96 32.23
CA ARG A 355 13.46 18.69 32.84
C ARG A 355 12.72 17.52 32.22
N VAL A 356 11.42 17.64 32.01
CA VAL A 356 10.59 16.60 31.37
C VAL A 356 11.07 16.32 29.97
N PHE A 357 11.27 17.36 29.14
CA PHE A 357 11.72 17.16 27.75
C PHE A 357 13.18 16.72 27.64
N ALA A 358 14.00 16.91 28.68
CA ALA A 358 15.35 16.35 28.72
C ALA A 358 15.32 14.82 28.70
N PHE A 359 14.38 14.15 29.36
CA PHE A 359 14.27 12.70 29.31
C PHE A 359 13.99 12.18 27.90
N PHE A 360 13.08 12.83 27.15
CA PHE A 360 12.85 12.46 25.74
C PHE A 360 14.10 12.64 24.88
N ARG A 361 14.81 13.75 25.04
CA ARG A 361 16.09 13.99 24.35
C ARG A 361 17.13 12.92 24.68
N ASP A 362 17.29 12.59 25.97
CA ASP A 362 18.35 11.70 26.44
C ASP A 362 18.11 10.26 25.96
N HIS A 363 16.85 9.88 25.68
CA HIS A 363 16.47 8.63 25.02
C HIS A 363 16.31 8.75 23.49
N GLY A 364 16.65 9.89 22.90
CA GLY A 364 16.62 10.09 21.44
C GLY A 364 15.22 10.17 20.84
N LEU A 365 14.17 10.43 21.65
CA LEU A 365 12.79 10.49 21.18
C LEU A 365 12.38 11.91 20.77
N SER A 366 11.85 12.02 19.55
CA SER A 366 11.20 13.22 19.06
C SER A 366 9.72 13.25 19.48
N VAL A 367 9.28 14.37 20.02
CA VAL A 367 7.89 14.62 20.42
C VAL A 367 7.19 15.41 19.31
N ASP A 368 6.00 14.96 18.89
CA ASP A 368 5.26 15.59 17.77
C ASP A 368 4.23 16.62 18.25
N LEU A 369 3.27 16.18 19.05
CA LEU A 369 2.19 17.02 19.55
C LEU A 369 2.35 17.21 21.07
N ILE A 370 2.04 18.41 21.53
CA ILE A 370 2.15 18.75 22.95
C ILE A 370 0.87 19.50 23.35
N SER A 371 0.27 19.06 24.45
CA SER A 371 -0.78 19.80 25.14
C SER A 371 -0.40 19.97 26.60
N THR A 372 -0.55 21.17 27.12
CA THR A 372 -0.20 21.46 28.51
C THR A 372 -1.35 22.15 29.25
N SER A 373 -1.53 21.79 30.47
CA SER A 373 -2.36 22.53 31.46
C SER A 373 -1.51 22.94 32.66
N GLU A 374 -2.12 23.49 33.68
CA GLU A 374 -1.42 23.87 34.92
C GLU A 374 -0.87 22.65 35.73
N SER A 375 -1.44 21.47 35.54
CA SER A 375 -1.11 20.25 36.29
C SER A 375 -0.80 19.02 35.41
N SER A 376 -0.88 19.14 34.09
CA SER A 376 -0.65 18.01 33.20
C SER A 376 0.03 18.42 31.92
N ILE A 377 0.85 17.52 31.39
CA ILE A 377 1.47 17.58 30.06
C ILE A 377 1.12 16.26 29.34
N THR A 378 0.57 16.35 28.16
CA THR A 378 0.38 15.19 27.29
C THR A 378 1.18 15.40 26.02
N VAL A 379 2.01 14.43 25.67
CA VAL A 379 2.81 14.45 24.45
C VAL A 379 2.46 13.25 23.59
N SER A 380 2.60 13.42 22.27
CA SER A 380 2.53 12.30 21.33
C SER A 380 3.91 11.94 20.82
N VAL A 381 4.16 10.64 20.70
CA VAL A 381 5.35 10.07 20.10
C VAL A 381 4.89 9.18 18.93
N ASP A 382 5.39 9.44 17.74
CA ASP A 382 5.19 8.59 16.56
C ASP A 382 6.23 7.47 16.60
N MET A 383 5.79 6.26 16.88
CA MET A 383 6.66 5.08 17.03
C MET A 383 7.40 4.74 15.73
N LYS A 384 6.74 4.94 14.58
CA LYS A 384 7.35 4.67 13.26
C LYS A 384 8.39 5.72 12.88
N ALA A 385 8.12 6.99 13.18
CA ALA A 385 9.05 8.08 12.85
C ALA A 385 10.30 8.06 13.73
N ASN A 386 10.16 7.65 14.99
CA ASN A 386 11.28 7.56 15.94
C ASN A 386 12.09 6.26 15.80
N VAL A 387 11.60 5.28 15.01
CA VAL A 387 12.23 3.93 14.95
C VAL A 387 12.46 3.38 16.36
N SER A 388 11.51 3.58 17.26
CA SER A 388 11.62 3.23 18.67
C SER A 388 10.81 1.98 18.98
N ASP A 389 11.31 1.21 19.92
CA ASP A 389 10.68 0.02 20.45
C ASP A 389 9.94 0.27 21.77
N LYS A 390 9.24 -0.74 22.24
CA LYS A 390 8.52 -0.66 23.52
C LYS A 390 9.46 -0.52 24.72
N GLU A 391 10.70 -0.97 24.61
CA GLU A 391 11.69 -0.90 25.68
C GLU A 391 12.16 0.54 25.87
N THR A 392 12.39 1.28 24.78
CA THR A 392 12.72 2.71 24.82
C THR A 392 11.61 3.53 25.47
N ILE A 393 10.35 3.29 25.09
CA ILE A 393 9.19 3.98 25.73
C ILE A 393 9.14 3.66 27.21
N LYS A 394 9.34 2.40 27.60
CA LYS A 394 9.37 1.99 29.00
C LYS A 394 10.47 2.70 29.78
N ALA A 395 11.69 2.79 29.23
CA ALA A 395 12.80 3.48 29.87
C ALA A 395 12.47 4.97 30.10
N VAL A 396 11.90 5.67 29.13
CA VAL A 396 11.45 7.05 29.27
C VAL A 396 10.35 7.18 30.34
N VAL A 397 9.41 6.25 30.38
CA VAL A 397 8.31 6.24 31.36
C VAL A 397 8.86 6.02 32.79
N ASP A 398 9.84 5.12 32.93
CA ASP A 398 10.49 4.88 34.23
C ASP A 398 11.21 6.15 34.74
N ASP A 399 11.95 6.85 33.88
CA ASP A 399 12.61 8.11 34.21
C ASP A 399 11.62 9.22 34.55
N LEU A 400 10.58 9.40 33.73
CA LEU A 400 9.50 10.37 33.96
C LEU A 400 8.76 10.11 35.29
N SER A 401 8.59 8.84 35.64
CA SER A 401 7.91 8.42 36.86
C SER A 401 8.64 8.84 38.12
N THR A 402 9.91 9.23 38.01
CA THR A 402 10.69 9.81 39.12
C THR A 402 10.27 11.24 39.49
N VAL A 403 9.59 11.93 38.57
CA VAL A 403 9.24 13.36 38.70
C VAL A 403 7.74 13.67 38.58
N CYS A 404 6.96 12.75 38.02
CA CYS A 404 5.52 12.93 37.81
C CYS A 404 4.79 11.58 37.72
N ARG A 405 3.47 11.62 37.81
CA ARG A 405 2.65 10.44 37.50
C ARG A 405 2.51 10.31 35.98
N VAL A 406 2.85 9.15 35.46
CA VAL A 406 2.82 8.89 33.98
C VAL A 406 1.70 7.92 33.66
N ASN A 407 0.96 8.20 32.59
CA ASN A 407 -0.01 7.30 31.97
C ASN A 407 0.27 7.22 30.48
N VAL A 408 0.37 6.00 29.95
CA VAL A 408 0.64 5.74 28.54
C VAL A 408 -0.64 5.22 27.88
N ILE A 409 -0.95 5.74 26.68
CA ILE A 409 -2.05 5.30 25.85
C ILE A 409 -1.45 4.91 24.50
N GLU A 410 -1.39 3.61 24.25
CA GLU A 410 -0.89 3.05 23.00
C GLU A 410 -1.99 2.99 21.94
N ASP A 411 -1.63 2.61 20.71
CA ASP A 411 -2.53 2.38 19.56
C ASP A 411 -3.48 3.55 19.25
N CYS A 412 -2.95 4.76 19.30
CA CYS A 412 -3.66 5.97 18.90
C CYS A 412 -3.38 6.35 17.45
N ALA A 413 -4.28 7.17 16.90
CA ALA A 413 -4.11 7.84 15.62
C ALA A 413 -4.38 9.34 15.74
N ALA A 414 -3.55 10.15 15.08
CA ALA A 414 -3.73 11.59 14.97
C ALA A 414 -4.46 11.94 13.68
N ILE A 415 -5.63 12.55 13.76
CA ILE A 415 -6.43 13.03 12.62
C ILE A 415 -6.28 14.55 12.54
N SER A 416 -5.77 15.04 11.42
CA SER A 416 -5.48 16.47 11.20
C SER A 416 -6.37 17.04 10.10
N LEU A 417 -7.11 18.10 10.44
CA LEU A 417 -7.82 18.94 9.49
C LEU A 417 -6.89 20.08 9.09
N VAL A 418 -6.50 20.13 7.82
CA VAL A 418 -5.56 21.14 7.29
C VAL A 418 -6.26 22.05 6.30
N GLY A 419 -6.02 23.36 6.44
CA GLY A 419 -6.60 24.38 5.56
C GLY A 419 -6.19 25.79 5.96
N GLN A 420 -6.96 26.78 5.57
CA GLN A 420 -6.69 28.17 5.96
C GLN A 420 -7.78 28.72 6.87
N ARG A 421 -7.35 29.52 7.86
CA ARG A 421 -8.23 30.20 8.80
C ARG A 421 -9.21 29.22 9.48
N ILE A 422 -8.71 28.07 9.92
CA ILE A 422 -9.52 27.00 10.55
C ILE A 422 -10.33 27.54 11.73
N ARG A 423 -9.78 28.51 12.51
CA ARG A 423 -10.50 29.12 13.63
C ARG A 423 -11.76 29.87 13.19
N THR A 424 -11.77 30.48 12.04
CA THR A 424 -12.93 31.24 11.55
C THR A 424 -14.09 30.35 11.16
N ILE A 425 -13.84 29.08 10.85
CA ILE A 425 -14.85 28.10 10.48
C ILE A 425 -15.17 27.09 11.61
N LEU A 426 -14.67 27.32 12.82
CA LEU A 426 -14.96 26.41 13.95
C LEU A 426 -16.47 26.30 14.22
N HIS A 427 -17.27 27.35 13.97
CA HIS A 427 -18.71 27.30 14.07
C HIS A 427 -19.37 26.41 13.01
N GLU A 428 -18.78 26.29 11.82
CA GLU A 428 -19.23 25.37 10.76
C GLU A 428 -18.82 23.92 11.07
N LEU A 429 -17.83 23.74 11.96
CA LEU A 429 -17.39 22.42 12.41
C LEU A 429 -18.30 21.80 13.48
N SER A 430 -19.39 22.46 13.89
CA SER A 430 -20.37 21.90 14.83
C SER A 430 -20.86 20.50 14.44
N PRO A 431 -21.23 20.21 13.17
CA PRO A 431 -21.57 18.85 12.74
C PRO A 431 -20.39 17.88 12.82
N VAL A 432 -19.16 18.38 12.65
CA VAL A 432 -17.90 17.63 12.78
C VAL A 432 -17.67 17.23 14.24
N LEU A 433 -17.83 18.16 15.17
CA LEU A 433 -17.67 17.87 16.60
C LEU A 433 -18.73 16.87 17.10
N GLN A 434 -19.93 16.84 16.52
CA GLN A 434 -20.92 15.81 16.81
C GLN A 434 -20.48 14.40 16.38
N VAL A 435 -19.63 14.29 15.36
CA VAL A 435 -19.07 13.01 14.96
C VAL A 435 -18.24 12.38 16.07
N PHE A 436 -17.56 13.21 16.88
CA PHE A 436 -16.75 12.74 18.00
C PHE A 436 -17.54 12.40 19.26
N GLN A 437 -18.84 12.64 19.32
CA GLN A 437 -19.67 12.32 20.50
C GLN A 437 -19.65 10.82 20.87
N GLU A 438 -19.52 9.96 19.88
CA GLU A 438 -19.50 8.50 20.03
C GLU A 438 -18.08 7.95 20.13
N HIS A 439 -17.05 8.83 20.12
CA HIS A 439 -15.66 8.46 20.04
C HIS A 439 -14.84 9.10 21.16
N LYS A 440 -13.88 8.37 21.69
CA LYS A 440 -12.97 8.88 22.71
C LYS A 440 -11.88 9.72 22.05
N VAL A 441 -11.88 11.01 22.35
CA VAL A 441 -10.82 11.94 21.96
C VAL A 441 -9.85 12.09 23.11
N HIS A 442 -8.60 11.71 22.91
CA HIS A 442 -7.55 11.75 23.93
C HIS A 442 -6.84 13.11 23.99
N LEU A 443 -6.66 13.73 22.82
CA LEU A 443 -5.96 15.00 22.69
C LEU A 443 -6.57 15.83 21.57
N VAL A 444 -6.71 17.14 21.80
CA VAL A 444 -7.03 18.11 20.75
C VAL A 444 -5.96 19.18 20.77
N THR A 445 -5.39 19.48 19.61
CA THR A 445 -4.37 20.52 19.50
C THR A 445 -4.62 21.38 18.27
N GLN A 446 -4.32 22.69 18.39
CA GLN A 446 -4.42 23.64 17.32
C GLN A 446 -3.17 24.53 17.32
N ALA A 447 -2.50 24.60 16.19
CA ALA A 447 -1.34 25.48 16.03
C ALA A 447 -1.75 26.96 15.94
N ALA A 448 -0.89 27.85 16.42
CA ALA A 448 -1.13 29.29 16.38
C ALA A 448 -1.16 29.87 14.95
N ASN A 449 -0.61 29.14 13.97
CA ASN A 449 -0.59 29.53 12.56
C ASN A 449 -1.97 29.45 11.88
N ASP A 450 -2.99 28.91 12.57
CA ASP A 450 -4.38 28.79 12.11
C ASP A 450 -4.56 27.91 10.83
N LEU A 451 -3.64 26.95 10.64
CA LEU A 451 -3.62 26.08 9.45
C LEU A 451 -4.08 24.65 9.74
N ASN A 452 -4.06 24.21 10.99
CA ASN A 452 -4.46 22.87 11.35
C ASN A 452 -5.28 22.81 12.64
N LEU A 453 -6.04 21.72 12.76
CA LEU A 453 -6.73 21.27 13.97
C LEU A 453 -6.59 19.76 14.03
N THR A 454 -5.92 19.23 15.06
CA THR A 454 -5.60 17.81 15.18
C THR A 454 -6.31 17.19 16.39
N PHE A 455 -6.87 16.01 16.15
CA PHE A 455 -7.52 15.16 17.17
C PHE A 455 -6.74 13.86 17.27
N VAL A 456 -6.46 13.41 18.48
CA VAL A 456 -5.90 12.08 18.72
C VAL A 456 -6.99 11.18 19.29
N VAL A 457 -7.23 10.06 18.62
CA VAL A 457 -8.29 9.09 18.90
C VAL A 457 -7.71 7.67 18.91
N ASP A 458 -8.51 6.68 19.33
CA ASP A 458 -8.13 5.27 19.17
C ASP A 458 -7.96 4.90 17.70
N SER A 459 -6.93 4.15 17.37
CA SER A 459 -6.53 3.84 15.98
C SER A 459 -7.63 3.14 15.19
N GLU A 460 -8.37 2.23 15.81
CA GLU A 460 -9.49 1.49 15.20
C GLU A 460 -10.61 2.39 14.65
N GLN A 461 -10.75 3.59 15.18
CA GLN A 461 -11.81 4.53 14.84
C GLN A 461 -11.40 5.53 13.77
N ALA A 462 -10.09 5.72 13.57
CA ALA A 462 -9.53 6.78 12.76
C ALA A 462 -10.03 6.75 11.31
N TYR A 463 -10.00 5.61 10.66
CA TYR A 463 -10.44 5.45 9.27
C TYR A 463 -11.90 5.88 9.07
N ARG A 464 -12.82 5.40 9.93
CA ARG A 464 -14.26 5.75 9.84
C ARG A 464 -14.49 7.23 10.10
N LEU A 465 -13.74 7.81 11.03
CA LEU A 465 -13.80 9.24 11.34
C LEU A 465 -13.34 10.07 10.14
N VAL A 466 -12.21 9.73 9.51
CA VAL A 466 -11.70 10.43 8.33
C VAL A 466 -12.71 10.39 7.18
N GLN A 467 -13.30 9.23 6.90
CA GLN A 467 -14.36 9.12 5.88
C GLN A 467 -15.56 10.05 6.17
N LYS A 468 -16.02 10.06 7.43
CA LYS A 468 -17.17 10.87 7.85
C LYS A 468 -16.84 12.36 7.81
N LEU A 469 -15.66 12.75 8.26
CA LEU A 469 -15.16 14.12 8.21
C LEU A 469 -15.00 14.61 6.77
N HIS A 470 -14.39 13.80 5.89
CA HIS A 470 -14.24 14.12 4.48
C HIS A 470 -15.60 14.33 3.79
N SER A 471 -16.56 13.47 4.05
CA SER A 471 -17.91 13.59 3.49
C SER A 471 -18.62 14.88 3.93
N LEU A 472 -18.36 15.37 5.16
CA LEU A 472 -18.99 16.57 5.70
C LEU A 472 -18.30 17.87 5.25
N LEU A 473 -16.96 17.83 5.15
CA LEU A 473 -16.15 19.04 4.98
C LEU A 473 -15.71 19.30 3.55
N VAL A 474 -15.50 18.26 2.75
CA VAL A 474 -14.87 18.37 1.42
C VAL A 474 -15.84 18.03 0.29
N ARG A 475 -16.66 16.99 0.45
CA ARG A 475 -17.51 16.46 -0.61
C ARG A 475 -18.45 17.49 -1.24
N ARG A 476 -18.90 18.47 -0.47
CA ARG A 476 -19.81 19.54 -0.94
C ARG A 476 -19.23 20.44 -2.03
N PHE A 477 -17.90 20.43 -2.19
CA PHE A 477 -17.24 21.26 -3.19
C PHE A 477 -17.18 20.53 -4.53
N GLY A 478 -17.62 21.19 -5.60
CA GLY A 478 -17.48 20.73 -6.97
C GLY A 478 -16.05 20.95 -7.50
N GLU A 479 -15.80 20.56 -8.75
CA GLU A 479 -14.56 20.94 -9.43
C GLU A 479 -14.45 22.46 -9.57
N GLY A 480 -13.25 22.99 -9.37
CA GLY A 480 -12.97 24.42 -9.40
C GLY A 480 -11.49 24.71 -9.41
N GLU A 481 -11.13 25.95 -9.13
CA GLU A 481 -9.72 26.39 -9.09
C GLU A 481 -8.90 25.65 -8.04
N LEU A 482 -9.51 25.28 -6.92
CA LEU A 482 -8.81 24.60 -5.81
C LEU A 482 -8.92 23.09 -5.89
N PHE A 483 -10.15 22.57 -6.01
CA PHE A 483 -10.41 21.14 -6.05
C PHE A 483 -10.51 20.65 -7.49
N GLY A 484 -9.64 19.75 -7.88
CA GLY A 484 -9.66 19.03 -9.13
C GLY A 484 -10.60 17.82 -9.11
N PRO A 485 -10.38 16.88 -10.03
CA PRO A 485 -11.12 15.62 -10.08
C PRO A 485 -10.89 14.78 -8.82
N THR A 486 -11.79 13.85 -8.56
CA THR A 486 -11.59 12.82 -7.53
C THR A 486 -10.58 11.78 -8.01
N TRP A 487 -9.99 11.03 -7.07
CA TRP A 487 -9.13 9.91 -7.42
C TRP A 487 -9.84 8.89 -8.30
N GLU A 488 -11.09 8.58 -7.97
CA GLU A 488 -11.93 7.69 -8.77
C GLU A 488 -12.11 8.21 -10.20
N GLN A 489 -12.35 9.52 -10.40
CA GLN A 489 -12.45 10.14 -11.74
C GLN A 489 -11.12 10.06 -12.53
N LEU A 490 -9.98 10.21 -11.85
CA LEU A 490 -8.66 10.13 -12.47
C LEU A 490 -8.32 8.68 -12.89
N THR A 491 -8.66 7.73 -12.04
CA THR A 491 -8.30 6.32 -12.24
C THR A 491 -9.35 5.51 -12.98
N THR A 492 -10.59 6.00 -13.07
CA THR A 492 -11.62 5.37 -13.92
C THR A 492 -11.19 5.53 -15.37
N PRO A 493 -10.95 4.43 -16.10
CA PRO A 493 -10.60 4.51 -17.51
C PRO A 493 -11.69 5.23 -18.30
N ASP A 494 -11.27 6.06 -19.27
CA ASP A 494 -12.18 6.66 -20.24
C ASP A 494 -12.95 5.53 -20.95
N PRO A 495 -14.27 5.43 -20.79
CA PRO A 495 -15.05 4.34 -21.38
C PRO A 495 -14.90 4.24 -22.91
N THR A 496 -14.38 5.29 -23.57
CA THR A 496 -14.09 5.28 -25.00
C THR A 496 -12.73 4.64 -25.35
N LYS A 497 -11.88 4.37 -24.37
CA LYS A 497 -10.51 3.85 -24.54
C LYS A 497 -10.29 2.43 -23.99
N THR A 498 -11.21 1.93 -23.17
CA THR A 498 -11.15 0.55 -22.67
C THR A 498 -11.72 -0.40 -23.71
N ASN A 499 -11.08 -1.56 -23.88
CA ASN A 499 -11.59 -2.64 -24.73
C ASN A 499 -12.76 -3.33 -23.99
N ASP A 500 -13.86 -2.57 -23.74
CA ASP A 500 -15.07 -3.05 -23.04
C ASP A 500 -15.68 -4.30 -23.71
N GLN A 501 -15.21 -4.61 -24.93
CA GLN A 501 -15.67 -5.76 -25.70
C GLN A 501 -15.28 -7.11 -25.06
N ASP A 502 -14.35 -7.13 -24.10
CA ASP A 502 -13.91 -8.39 -23.48
C ASP A 502 -14.59 -8.70 -22.14
N ILE A 503 -15.29 -7.74 -21.55
CA ILE A 503 -16.00 -7.93 -20.30
C ILE A 503 -17.30 -8.73 -20.52
N TRP A 504 -17.39 -9.94 -19.94
CA TRP A 504 -18.48 -10.88 -20.18
C TRP A 504 -19.87 -10.33 -19.85
N TRP A 505 -20.03 -9.60 -18.77
CA TRP A 505 -21.31 -9.06 -18.35
C TRP A 505 -21.77 -7.88 -19.25
N ILE A 506 -20.85 -7.18 -19.92
CA ILE A 506 -21.18 -6.21 -20.97
C ILE A 506 -21.71 -6.96 -22.19
N LYS A 507 -20.99 -8.02 -22.64
CA LYS A 507 -21.42 -8.86 -23.76
C LYS A 507 -22.81 -9.48 -23.53
N LYS A 508 -23.11 -9.87 -22.29
CA LYS A 508 -24.34 -10.56 -21.90
C LYS A 508 -25.39 -9.60 -21.29
N GLN A 509 -25.27 -8.25 -21.44
CA GLN A 509 -26.12 -7.23 -20.82
C GLN A 509 -27.61 -7.53 -20.99
N THR A 510 -28.07 -7.80 -22.19
CA THR A 510 -29.52 -8.07 -22.48
C THR A 510 -30.03 -9.28 -21.71
N LYS A 511 -29.24 -10.35 -21.60
CA LYS A 511 -29.57 -11.55 -20.81
C LYS A 511 -29.67 -11.21 -19.33
N LEU A 512 -28.72 -10.44 -18.82
CA LEU A 512 -28.67 -10.03 -17.41
C LEU A 512 -29.86 -9.11 -17.01
N LEU A 513 -30.23 -8.16 -17.86
CA LEU A 513 -31.40 -7.32 -17.65
C LEU A 513 -32.71 -8.16 -17.59
N LYS A 514 -32.83 -9.15 -18.46
CA LYS A 514 -33.95 -10.08 -18.44
C LYS A 514 -34.00 -10.87 -17.13
N LEU A 515 -32.87 -11.43 -16.70
CA LEU A 515 -32.78 -12.18 -15.43
C LEU A 515 -33.10 -11.31 -14.21
N ALA A 516 -32.66 -10.04 -14.19
CA ALA A 516 -33.01 -9.10 -13.13
C ALA A 516 -34.50 -8.80 -13.10
N THR A 517 -35.15 -8.68 -14.26
CA THR A 517 -36.60 -8.44 -14.37
C THR A 517 -37.40 -9.65 -13.87
N GLU A 518 -36.97 -10.87 -14.19
CA GLU A 518 -37.65 -12.11 -13.81
C GLU A 518 -37.49 -12.46 -12.32
N ASN A 519 -36.34 -12.15 -11.71
CA ASN A 519 -35.98 -12.58 -10.36
C ASN A 519 -35.94 -11.43 -9.33
N GLY A 520 -35.99 -10.19 -9.77
CA GLY A 520 -35.82 -8.99 -8.93
C GLY A 520 -34.38 -8.78 -8.48
N SER A 521 -33.72 -9.79 -7.92
CA SER A 521 -32.30 -9.79 -7.58
C SER A 521 -31.70 -11.18 -7.74
N ALA A 522 -30.47 -11.26 -8.27
CA ALA A 522 -29.81 -12.53 -8.50
C ALA A 522 -28.28 -12.40 -8.48
N TYR A 523 -27.61 -13.38 -7.90
CA TYR A 523 -26.23 -13.69 -8.26
C TYR A 523 -26.23 -14.42 -9.60
N VAL A 524 -25.45 -13.96 -10.54
CA VAL A 524 -25.32 -14.60 -11.85
C VAL A 524 -23.86 -14.99 -12.06
N TYR A 525 -23.63 -16.26 -12.35
CA TYR A 525 -22.30 -16.83 -12.59
C TYR A 525 -22.15 -17.23 -14.04
N ASP A 526 -21.10 -16.76 -14.68
CA ASP A 526 -20.72 -17.13 -16.05
C ASP A 526 -19.82 -18.36 -16.00
N LEU A 527 -20.34 -19.53 -16.38
CA LEU A 527 -19.59 -20.79 -16.36
C LEU A 527 -18.44 -20.80 -17.35
N GLU A 528 -18.59 -20.13 -18.52
CA GLU A 528 -17.50 -20.03 -19.49
C GLU A 528 -16.30 -19.30 -18.90
N LYS A 529 -16.52 -18.18 -18.17
CA LYS A 529 -15.46 -17.42 -17.51
C LYS A 529 -14.81 -18.22 -16.37
N ILE A 530 -15.59 -19.04 -15.64
CA ILE A 530 -15.06 -19.92 -14.59
C ILE A 530 -14.12 -20.97 -15.19
N ILE A 531 -14.54 -21.61 -16.27
CA ILE A 531 -13.73 -22.62 -16.98
C ILE A 531 -12.46 -21.96 -17.56
N GLU A 532 -12.57 -20.79 -18.16
CA GLU A 532 -11.41 -20.03 -18.66
C GLU A 532 -10.39 -19.79 -17.54
N SER A 533 -10.84 -19.29 -16.38
CA SER A 533 -9.96 -19.02 -15.24
C SER A 533 -9.34 -20.29 -14.66
N ALA A 534 -10.09 -21.40 -14.57
CA ALA A 534 -9.59 -22.68 -14.11
C ALA A 534 -8.54 -23.26 -15.09
N THR A 535 -8.83 -23.22 -16.38
CA THR A 535 -7.94 -23.72 -17.42
C THR A 535 -6.63 -22.92 -17.49
N SER A 536 -6.68 -21.61 -17.27
CA SER A 536 -5.48 -20.76 -17.21
C SER A 536 -4.53 -21.18 -16.10
N LEU A 537 -5.06 -21.57 -14.93
CA LEU A 537 -4.26 -22.09 -13.81
C LEU A 537 -3.70 -23.48 -14.09
N MET A 538 -4.48 -24.34 -14.74
CA MET A 538 -4.02 -25.68 -15.14
C MET A 538 -2.93 -25.66 -16.20
N SER A 539 -2.77 -24.57 -16.91
CA SER A 539 -1.71 -24.39 -17.92
C SER A 539 -0.35 -24.04 -17.34
N LEU A 540 -0.25 -23.75 -16.02
CA LEU A 540 1.02 -23.49 -15.35
C LEU A 540 1.87 -24.76 -15.34
N SER A 541 3.06 -24.68 -15.91
CA SER A 541 3.94 -25.86 -16.06
C SER A 541 4.62 -26.27 -14.75
N SER A 542 4.74 -25.36 -13.79
CA SER A 542 5.34 -25.58 -12.49
C SER A 542 4.36 -26.13 -11.44
N VAL A 543 3.06 -26.12 -11.70
CA VAL A 543 2.02 -26.52 -10.75
C VAL A 543 1.43 -27.86 -11.15
N ASP A 544 1.50 -28.87 -10.25
CA ASP A 544 1.02 -30.23 -10.52
C ASP A 544 -0.48 -30.40 -10.29
N SER A 545 -1.06 -29.65 -9.35
CA SER A 545 -2.48 -29.80 -9.01
C SER A 545 -3.10 -28.50 -8.50
N ILE A 546 -4.32 -28.27 -8.94
CA ILE A 546 -5.17 -27.16 -8.48
C ILE A 546 -6.30 -27.72 -7.61
N PHE A 547 -6.43 -27.18 -6.40
CA PHE A 547 -7.52 -27.50 -5.48
C PHE A 547 -8.41 -26.27 -5.32
N TYR A 548 -9.59 -26.30 -5.90
CA TYR A 548 -10.53 -25.17 -5.79
C TYR A 548 -10.98 -24.98 -4.33
N ALA A 549 -10.71 -23.83 -3.75
CA ALA A 549 -11.13 -23.47 -2.40
C ALA A 549 -12.66 -23.24 -2.35
N MET A 550 -13.39 -24.28 -2.00
CA MET A 550 -14.84 -24.36 -2.09
C MET A 550 -15.59 -23.34 -1.24
N LYS A 551 -14.95 -22.86 -0.16
CA LYS A 551 -15.42 -21.75 0.69
C LYS A 551 -15.68 -20.44 -0.08
N ALA A 552 -15.05 -20.25 -1.25
CA ALA A 552 -15.28 -19.07 -2.09
C ALA A 552 -16.68 -19.08 -2.72
N ASN A 553 -17.12 -20.20 -3.25
CA ASN A 553 -18.47 -20.41 -3.78
C ASN A 553 -18.76 -21.91 -3.92
N SER A 554 -19.81 -22.38 -3.25
CA SER A 554 -20.19 -23.79 -3.24
C SER A 554 -21.42 -24.10 -4.12
N ASN A 555 -21.72 -23.26 -5.11
CA ASN A 555 -22.85 -23.46 -6.02
C ASN A 555 -22.68 -24.78 -6.82
N PRO A 556 -23.72 -25.64 -6.90
CA PRO A 556 -23.61 -26.94 -7.56
C PRO A 556 -23.22 -26.90 -9.03
N GLU A 557 -23.67 -25.89 -9.78
CA GLU A 557 -23.32 -25.78 -11.22
C GLU A 557 -21.85 -25.41 -11.41
N ILE A 558 -21.32 -24.53 -10.55
CA ILE A 558 -19.89 -24.20 -10.52
C ILE A 558 -19.06 -25.44 -10.21
N LEU A 559 -19.45 -26.19 -9.19
CA LEU A 559 -18.74 -27.41 -8.81
C LEU A 559 -18.75 -28.45 -9.93
N ARG A 560 -19.88 -28.62 -10.66
CA ARG A 560 -19.97 -29.52 -11.82
C ARG A 560 -19.06 -29.05 -12.96
N ALA A 561 -19.04 -27.76 -13.24
CA ALA A 561 -18.15 -27.22 -14.28
C ALA A 561 -16.67 -27.48 -13.95
N LEU A 562 -16.26 -27.23 -12.71
CA LEU A 562 -14.87 -27.43 -12.28
C LEU A 562 -14.48 -28.91 -12.20
N GLU A 563 -15.39 -29.79 -11.76
CA GLU A 563 -15.16 -31.24 -11.74
C GLU A 563 -14.98 -31.80 -13.15
N GLY A 564 -15.78 -31.28 -14.12
CA GLY A 564 -15.68 -31.64 -15.53
C GLY A 564 -14.33 -31.28 -16.17
N GLU A 565 -13.67 -30.22 -15.70
CA GLU A 565 -12.31 -29.82 -16.10
C GLU A 565 -11.21 -30.56 -15.31
N GLY A 566 -11.56 -31.42 -14.35
CA GLY A 566 -10.58 -32.22 -13.58
C GLY A 566 -9.98 -31.46 -12.39
N ILE A 567 -10.51 -30.31 -12.02
CA ILE A 567 -10.09 -29.55 -10.82
C ILE A 567 -10.38 -30.35 -9.54
N ASN A 568 -9.44 -30.34 -8.60
CA ASN A 568 -9.61 -30.91 -7.27
C ASN A 568 -10.28 -29.89 -6.33
N PHE A 569 -10.63 -30.30 -5.10
CA PHE A 569 -11.38 -29.45 -4.18
C PHE A 569 -10.72 -29.37 -2.80
N GLU A 570 -10.48 -28.15 -2.33
CA GLU A 570 -10.15 -27.87 -0.93
C GLU A 570 -11.44 -27.57 -0.17
N CYS A 571 -11.60 -28.22 0.99
CA CYS A 571 -12.77 -28.16 1.85
C CYS A 571 -12.36 -27.86 3.30
N VAL A 572 -13.06 -26.93 3.95
CA VAL A 572 -12.77 -26.53 5.33
C VAL A 572 -13.73 -27.17 6.36
N SER A 573 -14.77 -27.86 5.88
CA SER A 573 -15.77 -28.50 6.73
C SER A 573 -16.29 -29.80 6.16
N PRO A 574 -16.80 -30.73 7.01
CA PRO A 574 -17.51 -31.93 6.54
C PRO A 574 -18.71 -31.62 5.65
N GLY A 575 -19.40 -30.49 5.88
CA GLY A 575 -20.54 -30.07 5.06
C GLY A 575 -20.16 -29.79 3.61
N GLU A 576 -18.99 -29.22 3.34
CA GLU A 576 -18.47 -29.02 1.99
C GLU A 576 -18.14 -30.35 1.32
N ILE A 577 -17.48 -31.26 2.02
CA ILE A 577 -17.18 -32.60 1.50
C ILE A 577 -18.46 -33.38 1.23
N HIS A 578 -19.46 -33.34 2.12
CA HIS A 578 -20.77 -34.02 1.89
C HIS A 578 -21.42 -33.50 0.61
N ARG A 579 -21.40 -32.17 0.36
CA ARG A 579 -21.95 -31.59 -0.88
C ARG A 579 -21.25 -32.17 -2.12
N LEU A 580 -19.93 -32.32 -2.09
CA LEU A 580 -19.19 -32.93 -3.19
C LEU A 580 -19.54 -34.41 -3.37
N LEU A 581 -19.70 -35.16 -2.27
CA LEU A 581 -20.08 -36.57 -2.32
C LEU A 581 -21.52 -36.79 -2.81
N GLU A 582 -22.42 -35.84 -2.52
CA GLU A 582 -23.78 -35.84 -3.06
C GLU A 582 -23.80 -35.56 -4.58
N LEU A 583 -22.99 -34.58 -5.03
CA LEU A 583 -22.90 -34.23 -6.45
C LEU A 583 -22.11 -35.28 -7.25
N PHE A 584 -21.05 -35.85 -6.66
CA PHE A 584 -20.10 -36.73 -7.29
C PHE A 584 -19.85 -37.99 -6.39
N PRO A 585 -20.77 -38.93 -6.33
CA PRO A 585 -20.64 -40.08 -5.41
C PRO A 585 -19.38 -40.91 -5.63
N ASN A 586 -18.86 -40.96 -6.84
CA ASN A 586 -17.70 -41.75 -7.25
C ASN A 586 -16.40 -40.93 -7.34
N ILE A 587 -16.37 -39.69 -6.85
CA ILE A 587 -15.14 -38.87 -6.88
C ILE A 587 -14.00 -39.56 -6.12
N ASP A 588 -12.82 -39.59 -6.71
CA ASP A 588 -11.63 -40.05 -6.01
C ASP A 588 -11.38 -39.20 -4.76
N ARG A 589 -11.30 -39.83 -3.61
CA ARG A 589 -11.09 -39.17 -2.32
C ARG A 589 -9.76 -38.41 -2.27
N LYS A 590 -8.77 -38.76 -3.10
CA LYS A 590 -7.52 -38.07 -3.24
C LYS A 590 -7.61 -36.74 -4.04
N ARG A 591 -8.75 -36.49 -4.66
CA ARG A 591 -9.09 -35.17 -5.22
C ARG A 591 -9.69 -34.22 -4.19
N LEU A 592 -9.82 -34.64 -2.91
CA LEU A 592 -10.38 -33.90 -1.82
C LEU A 592 -9.29 -33.63 -0.77
N LEU A 593 -9.02 -32.34 -0.51
CA LEU A 593 -8.14 -31.87 0.54
C LEU A 593 -8.98 -31.25 1.65
N PHE A 594 -8.92 -31.82 2.86
CA PHE A 594 -9.64 -31.31 4.02
C PHE A 594 -8.70 -30.50 4.91
N THR A 595 -8.98 -29.22 5.05
CA THR A 595 -8.15 -28.25 5.77
C THR A 595 -8.92 -27.65 6.97
N PRO A 596 -9.28 -28.46 7.99
CA PRO A 596 -10.05 -28.00 9.14
C PRO A 596 -9.24 -27.08 10.03
N ASN A 597 -9.88 -26.04 10.57
CA ASN A 597 -9.28 -25.11 11.52
C ASN A 597 -10.07 -25.09 12.83
N PHE A 598 -9.41 -25.34 13.97
CA PHE A 598 -10.04 -25.49 15.30
C PHE A 598 -11.26 -26.44 15.32
N ALA A 599 -11.25 -27.45 14.45
CA ALA A 599 -12.33 -28.44 14.34
C ALA A 599 -12.28 -29.46 15.49
N PRO A 600 -13.41 -30.06 15.86
CA PRO A 600 -13.46 -31.13 16.87
C PRO A 600 -12.81 -32.42 16.36
N ARG A 601 -12.37 -33.27 17.30
CA ARG A 601 -11.75 -34.56 17.00
C ARG A 601 -12.55 -35.43 16.01
N SER A 602 -13.88 -35.40 16.13
CA SER A 602 -14.77 -36.17 15.27
C SER A 602 -14.66 -35.85 13.78
N GLU A 603 -14.39 -34.59 13.44
CA GLU A 603 -14.24 -34.15 12.05
C GLU A 603 -12.91 -34.60 11.46
N TYR A 604 -11.79 -34.49 12.21
CA TYR A 604 -10.51 -35.05 11.80
C TYR A 604 -10.59 -36.58 11.58
N GLN A 605 -11.17 -37.29 12.55
CA GLN A 605 -11.35 -38.72 12.42
C GLN A 605 -12.19 -39.08 11.19
N TRP A 606 -13.30 -38.37 10.98
CA TRP A 606 -14.18 -38.58 9.85
C TRP A 606 -13.47 -38.31 8.51
N GLY A 607 -12.75 -37.19 8.35
CA GLY A 607 -12.01 -36.88 7.12
C GLY A 607 -10.96 -37.96 6.80
N LEU A 608 -10.18 -38.39 7.81
CA LEU A 608 -9.21 -39.47 7.67
C LEU A 608 -9.87 -40.81 7.25
N ASP A 609 -11.06 -41.13 7.81
CA ASP A 609 -11.80 -42.36 7.49
C ASP A 609 -12.48 -42.28 6.11
N GLN A 610 -12.79 -41.08 5.59
CA GLN A 610 -13.20 -40.91 4.19
C GLN A 610 -12.05 -41.15 3.21
N GLY A 611 -10.80 -41.17 3.66
CA GLY A 611 -9.61 -41.33 2.81
C GLY A 611 -9.18 -40.06 2.07
N THR A 612 -9.68 -38.90 2.47
CA THR A 612 -9.24 -37.60 1.94
C THR A 612 -7.82 -37.24 2.38
N TRP A 613 -7.18 -36.29 1.77
CA TRP A 613 -6.04 -35.62 2.37
C TRP A 613 -6.51 -34.79 3.55
N VAL A 614 -5.74 -34.73 4.63
CA VAL A 614 -6.08 -33.95 5.83
C VAL A 614 -4.91 -33.10 6.26
N THR A 615 -5.14 -31.81 6.45
CA THR A 615 -4.16 -30.84 6.91
C THR A 615 -4.31 -30.59 8.41
N LEU A 616 -3.21 -30.63 9.15
CA LEU A 616 -3.13 -30.24 10.56
C LEU A 616 -2.67 -28.78 10.64
N ASP A 617 -3.51 -27.94 11.24
CA ASP A 617 -3.29 -26.50 11.36
C ASP A 617 -2.58 -26.10 12.67
N ASN A 618 -2.53 -26.99 13.67
CA ASN A 618 -1.88 -26.78 14.96
C ASN A 618 -1.52 -28.12 15.61
N LEU A 619 -0.73 -28.09 16.69
CA LEU A 619 -0.24 -29.30 17.38
C LEU A 619 -1.25 -29.99 18.32
N HIS A 620 -2.38 -29.33 18.66
CA HIS A 620 -3.38 -29.90 19.58
C HIS A 620 -3.88 -31.30 19.17
N PRO A 621 -4.23 -31.56 17.89
CA PRO A 621 -4.65 -32.90 17.48
C PRO A 621 -3.60 -33.97 17.73
N LEU A 622 -2.33 -33.67 17.48
CA LEU A 622 -1.22 -34.61 17.71
C LEU A 622 -0.98 -34.88 19.21
N ARG A 623 -1.07 -33.84 20.06
CA ARG A 623 -0.87 -33.95 21.50
C ARG A 623 -1.98 -34.75 22.19
N TYR A 624 -3.25 -34.54 21.82
CA TYR A 624 -4.39 -35.08 22.57
C TYR A 624 -5.10 -36.21 21.86
N TRP A 625 -4.95 -36.34 20.52
CA TRP A 625 -5.64 -37.36 19.72
C TRP A 625 -4.69 -38.24 18.87
N PRO A 626 -3.48 -38.58 19.30
CA PRO A 626 -2.46 -39.23 18.46
C PRO A 626 -2.94 -40.54 17.81
N LYS A 627 -3.85 -41.24 18.44
CA LYS A 627 -4.33 -42.55 17.97
C LYS A 627 -5.04 -42.47 16.61
N ILE A 628 -5.69 -41.35 16.27
CA ILE A 628 -6.42 -41.25 15.00
C ILE A 628 -5.49 -41.06 13.81
N PHE A 629 -4.24 -40.65 14.04
CA PHE A 629 -3.23 -40.40 13.00
C PHE A 629 -2.29 -41.59 12.76
N LYS A 630 -2.44 -42.70 13.52
CA LYS A 630 -1.56 -43.85 13.41
C LYS A 630 -1.62 -44.45 12.00
N ASN A 631 -0.45 -44.55 11.34
CA ASN A 631 -0.26 -45.00 9.96
C ASN A 631 -1.04 -44.17 8.91
N ARG A 632 -1.40 -42.91 9.24
CA ARG A 632 -2.05 -41.97 8.30
C ARG A 632 -1.05 -41.06 7.67
N GLU A 633 -1.30 -40.70 6.43
CA GLU A 633 -0.60 -39.61 5.71
C GLU A 633 -1.33 -38.29 5.97
N VAL A 634 -0.60 -37.26 6.34
CA VAL A 634 -1.14 -35.94 6.67
C VAL A 634 -0.35 -34.81 6.00
N PHE A 635 -1.00 -33.69 5.84
CA PHE A 635 -0.40 -32.39 5.55
C PHE A 635 -0.23 -31.59 6.84
N ILE A 636 0.75 -30.72 6.86
CA ILE A 636 0.98 -29.81 7.99
C ILE A 636 0.97 -28.40 7.45
N ARG A 637 0.17 -27.53 8.07
CA ARG A 637 0.19 -26.11 7.78
C ARG A 637 1.23 -25.41 8.63
N ILE A 638 2.18 -24.75 7.97
CA ILE A 638 3.26 -23.96 8.56
C ILE A 638 2.88 -22.48 8.55
N ASP A 639 3.08 -21.79 9.66
CA ASP A 639 3.09 -20.34 9.70
C ASP A 639 4.49 -19.84 9.32
N THR A 640 4.59 -19.20 8.17
CA THR A 640 5.85 -18.67 7.64
C THR A 640 6.28 -17.35 8.31
N GLY A 641 5.52 -16.83 9.26
CA GLY A 641 5.81 -15.62 10.03
C GLY A 641 5.45 -14.31 9.32
N GLU A 642 5.21 -14.33 8.01
CA GLU A 642 4.85 -13.15 7.23
C GLU A 642 3.52 -13.37 6.51
N GLY A 643 2.57 -12.46 6.71
CA GLY A 643 1.28 -12.46 6.02
C GLY A 643 1.14 -11.26 5.10
N GLN A 644 0.62 -11.49 3.88
CA GLN A 644 0.30 -10.47 2.90
C GLN A 644 -1.23 -10.38 2.71
N GLY A 645 -1.74 -9.23 2.22
CA GLY A 645 -3.16 -9.05 1.93
C GLY A 645 -3.61 -7.60 2.09
N HIS A 646 -4.66 -7.24 1.35
CA HIS A 646 -5.22 -5.88 1.27
C HIS A 646 -5.97 -5.41 2.54
N HIS A 647 -6.18 -6.28 3.54
CA HIS A 647 -6.83 -5.96 4.81
C HIS A 647 -6.27 -6.84 5.91
N GLU A 648 -6.13 -6.31 7.16
CA GLU A 648 -5.56 -7.06 8.29
C GLU A 648 -6.34 -8.36 8.60
N HIS A 649 -7.67 -8.38 8.46
CA HIS A 649 -8.49 -9.57 8.68
C HIS A 649 -8.35 -10.65 7.60
N VAL A 650 -7.67 -10.41 6.49
CA VAL A 650 -7.40 -11.39 5.43
C VAL A 650 -5.93 -11.80 5.35
N ARG A 651 -5.09 -11.34 6.28
CA ARG A 651 -3.74 -11.87 6.50
C ARG A 651 -3.85 -13.17 7.27
N THR A 652 -3.25 -14.25 6.75
CA THR A 652 -3.40 -15.60 7.30
C THR A 652 -2.09 -16.21 7.81
N ALA A 653 -1.05 -15.40 7.97
CA ALA A 653 0.23 -15.75 8.58
C ALA A 653 0.74 -14.62 9.50
N GLY A 654 1.64 -14.94 10.44
CA GLY A 654 2.25 -14.00 11.37
C GLY A 654 1.63 -13.98 12.77
N THR A 655 2.25 -13.27 13.71
CA THR A 655 2.02 -13.32 15.16
C THR A 655 0.54 -13.16 15.61
N TYR A 656 -0.27 -12.44 14.84
CA TYR A 656 -1.69 -12.22 15.12
C TYR A 656 -2.63 -13.13 14.33
N SER A 657 -2.08 -14.04 13.51
CA SER A 657 -2.86 -15.05 12.79
C SER A 657 -3.16 -16.23 13.69
N LYS A 658 -4.38 -16.75 13.58
CA LYS A 658 -4.74 -17.99 14.31
C LYS A 658 -4.32 -19.27 13.58
N PHE A 659 -3.69 -19.18 12.41
CA PHE A 659 -3.46 -20.28 11.49
C PHE A 659 -1.98 -20.71 11.48
N GLY A 660 -1.79 -22.03 11.35
CA GLY A 660 -0.50 -22.66 11.09
C GLY A 660 0.35 -22.89 12.34
N ILE A 661 1.32 -23.78 12.21
CA ILE A 661 2.29 -24.14 13.24
C ILE A 661 3.50 -23.25 13.05
N PRO A 662 3.92 -22.47 14.07
CA PRO A 662 5.11 -21.64 14.00
C PRO A 662 6.38 -22.45 13.80
N LEU A 663 7.37 -21.87 13.12
CA LEU A 663 8.65 -22.54 12.85
C LEU A 663 9.39 -22.96 14.14
N GLN A 664 9.18 -22.24 15.24
CA GLN A 664 9.77 -22.55 16.55
C GLN A 664 9.23 -23.85 17.18
N GLU A 665 8.07 -24.33 16.73
CA GLU A 665 7.43 -25.56 17.23
C GLU A 665 7.76 -26.81 16.38
N ILE A 666 8.66 -26.73 15.40
CA ILE A 666 8.99 -27.82 14.47
C ILE A 666 9.56 -29.03 15.22
N GLU A 667 10.48 -28.85 16.15
CA GLU A 667 11.08 -29.95 16.93
C GLU A 667 10.02 -30.72 17.74
N GLU A 668 9.15 -29.98 18.44
CA GLU A 668 8.04 -30.61 19.18
C GLU A 668 7.07 -31.34 18.23
N MET A 669 6.79 -30.76 17.07
CA MET A 669 5.94 -31.37 16.06
C MET A 669 6.49 -32.70 15.58
N GLU A 670 7.78 -32.82 15.31
CA GLU A 670 8.42 -34.07 14.92
C GLU A 670 8.27 -35.18 15.97
N ASP A 671 8.48 -34.86 17.23
CA ASP A 671 8.33 -35.81 18.33
C ASP A 671 6.88 -36.27 18.47
N LEU A 672 5.92 -35.36 18.34
CA LEU A 672 4.50 -35.68 18.37
C LEU A 672 4.08 -36.55 17.19
N LEU A 673 4.58 -36.28 15.98
CA LEU A 673 4.33 -37.08 14.77
C LEU A 673 4.87 -38.50 14.91
N LYS A 674 6.11 -38.65 15.41
CA LYS A 674 6.73 -39.94 15.70
C LYS A 674 5.90 -40.72 16.75
N GLY A 675 5.49 -40.02 17.83
CA GLY A 675 4.64 -40.59 18.87
C GLY A 675 3.25 -41.04 18.38
N ALA A 676 2.67 -40.29 17.45
CA ALA A 676 1.39 -40.63 16.83
C ALA A 676 1.50 -41.71 15.75
N GLY A 677 2.70 -41.97 15.20
CA GLY A 677 2.92 -42.84 14.03
C GLY A 677 2.28 -42.26 12.75
N ALA A 678 2.24 -40.92 12.61
CA ALA A 678 1.76 -40.22 11.43
C ALA A 678 2.93 -39.96 10.44
N ARG A 679 2.60 -39.88 9.16
CA ARG A 679 3.57 -39.60 8.09
C ARG A 679 3.22 -38.29 7.42
N VAL A 680 4.15 -37.35 7.43
CA VAL A 680 3.97 -36.08 6.73
C VAL A 680 4.32 -36.28 5.26
N VAL A 681 3.37 -36.03 4.40
CA VAL A 681 3.54 -36.15 2.94
C VAL A 681 3.40 -34.81 2.21
N GLY A 682 2.90 -33.79 2.90
CA GLY A 682 2.78 -32.43 2.34
C GLY A 682 2.96 -31.38 3.41
N LEU A 683 3.58 -30.26 3.02
CA LEU A 683 3.61 -29.03 3.77
C LEU A 683 2.72 -28.00 3.07
N HIS A 684 1.96 -27.26 3.84
CA HIS A 684 1.02 -26.24 3.37
C HIS A 684 1.35 -24.90 4.00
N ALA A 685 1.25 -23.83 3.23
CA ALA A 685 1.24 -22.46 3.75
C ALA A 685 0.25 -21.60 2.95
N HIS A 686 -0.38 -20.66 3.64
CA HIS A 686 -1.28 -19.70 3.02
C HIS A 686 -1.02 -18.32 3.61
N THR A 687 -0.51 -17.39 2.81
CA THR A 687 0.03 -16.10 3.25
C THR A 687 -1.00 -14.98 3.27
N GLY A 688 -2.14 -15.12 2.54
CA GLY A 688 -3.16 -14.07 2.51
C GLY A 688 -4.10 -14.13 1.32
N SER A 689 -4.74 -13.01 0.98
CA SER A 689 -5.74 -12.93 -0.09
C SER A 689 -5.60 -11.63 -0.90
N GLY A 690 -5.78 -11.74 -2.23
CA GLY A 690 -5.68 -10.59 -3.14
C GLY A 690 -4.24 -10.19 -3.43
N ILE A 691 -3.32 -11.13 -3.43
CA ILE A 691 -1.89 -10.90 -3.65
C ILE A 691 -1.63 -10.80 -5.15
N LEU A 692 -0.92 -9.75 -5.57
CA LEU A 692 -0.55 -9.49 -6.96
C LEU A 692 0.97 -9.67 -7.21
N GLN A 693 1.77 -9.79 -6.15
CA GLN A 693 3.21 -10.03 -6.23
C GLN A 693 3.47 -11.51 -6.43
N THR A 694 4.07 -11.85 -7.55
CA THR A 694 4.29 -13.25 -7.98
C THR A 694 5.36 -13.97 -7.18
N ASP A 695 6.36 -13.26 -6.68
CA ASP A 695 7.44 -13.78 -5.85
C ASP A 695 6.96 -14.32 -4.48
N ASN A 696 5.78 -13.91 -4.01
CA ASN A 696 5.21 -14.41 -2.76
C ASN A 696 5.15 -15.95 -2.70
N TRP A 697 4.74 -16.60 -3.78
CA TRP A 697 4.66 -18.08 -3.83
C TRP A 697 6.03 -18.74 -3.93
N ARG A 698 6.99 -18.10 -4.62
CA ARG A 698 8.38 -18.56 -4.64
C ARG A 698 8.99 -18.54 -3.24
N VAL A 699 8.92 -17.41 -2.55
CA VAL A 699 9.45 -17.26 -1.19
C VAL A 699 8.78 -18.24 -0.23
N THR A 700 7.47 -18.44 -0.35
CA THR A 700 6.73 -19.41 0.45
C THR A 700 7.20 -20.83 0.16
N GLY A 701 7.37 -21.20 -1.11
CA GLY A 701 7.87 -22.51 -1.54
C GLY A 701 9.29 -22.79 -1.05
N GLU A 702 10.20 -21.82 -1.14
CA GLU A 702 11.58 -21.93 -0.62
C GLU A 702 11.61 -22.15 0.89
N ARG A 703 10.77 -21.43 1.66
CA ARG A 703 10.65 -21.60 3.12
C ARG A 703 10.11 -22.98 3.50
N LEU A 704 9.11 -23.48 2.77
CA LEU A 704 8.60 -24.84 3.02
C LEU A 704 9.62 -25.90 2.61
N LEU A 705 10.34 -25.70 1.52
CA LEU A 705 11.37 -26.61 1.02
C LEU A 705 12.56 -26.72 1.99
N ALA A 706 12.90 -25.65 2.69
CA ALA A 706 13.94 -25.65 3.72
C ALA A 706 13.67 -26.65 4.86
N LEU A 707 12.39 -27.05 5.05
CA LEU A 707 11.98 -28.06 6.04
C LEU A 707 12.02 -29.50 5.51
N ARG A 708 12.49 -29.72 4.27
CA ARG A 708 12.49 -31.05 3.62
C ARG A 708 13.19 -32.13 4.44
N ASP A 709 14.33 -31.80 5.03
CA ASP A 709 15.14 -32.76 5.77
C ASP A 709 14.45 -33.26 7.06
N ASN A 710 13.50 -32.49 7.59
CA ASN A 710 12.68 -32.90 8.75
C ASN A 710 11.61 -33.94 8.36
N PHE A 711 11.26 -34.04 7.05
CA PHE A 711 10.13 -34.86 6.56
C PHE A 711 10.57 -35.75 5.37
N PRO A 712 11.16 -36.92 5.62
CA PRO A 712 11.72 -37.78 4.55
C PRO A 712 10.71 -38.28 3.53
N GLU A 713 9.40 -38.33 3.90
CA GLU A 713 8.32 -38.77 3.02
C GLU A 713 7.58 -37.60 2.34
N LEU A 714 8.13 -36.37 2.38
CA LEU A 714 7.54 -35.20 1.75
C LEU A 714 7.48 -35.36 0.23
N ARG A 715 6.27 -35.15 -0.31
CA ARG A 715 5.96 -35.29 -1.76
C ARG A 715 5.28 -34.05 -2.33
N PHE A 716 4.68 -33.24 -1.47
CA PHE A 716 3.85 -32.12 -1.89
C PHE A 716 4.17 -30.85 -1.12
N LEU A 717 4.26 -29.72 -1.83
CA LEU A 717 4.23 -28.39 -1.24
C LEU A 717 2.97 -27.67 -1.74
N ASP A 718 2.06 -27.43 -0.81
CA ASP A 718 0.84 -26.69 -1.07
C ASP A 718 1.08 -25.22 -0.69
N LEU A 719 1.13 -24.36 -1.71
CA LEU A 719 1.43 -22.96 -1.58
C LEU A 719 0.18 -22.10 -1.30
N GLY A 720 -0.95 -22.77 -1.02
CA GLY A 720 -2.22 -22.14 -0.72
C GLY A 720 -2.85 -21.40 -1.89
N GLY A 721 -3.74 -20.48 -1.57
CA GLY A 721 -4.43 -19.64 -2.54
C GLY A 721 -3.93 -18.20 -2.51
N GLY A 722 -4.88 -17.27 -2.45
CA GLY A 722 -4.57 -15.84 -2.32
C GLY A 722 -4.37 -15.09 -3.62
N LEU A 723 -4.41 -15.76 -4.78
CA LEU A 723 -4.21 -15.16 -6.10
C LEU A 723 -5.18 -13.99 -6.32
N GLY A 724 -4.63 -12.80 -6.59
CA GLY A 724 -5.36 -11.56 -6.77
C GLY A 724 -6.01 -11.45 -8.15
N ILE A 725 -7.19 -10.83 -8.20
CA ILE A 725 -7.91 -10.47 -9.42
C ILE A 725 -7.89 -8.94 -9.60
N ALA A 726 -8.22 -8.46 -10.79
CA ALA A 726 -8.48 -7.04 -11.00
C ALA A 726 -9.73 -6.61 -10.22
N GLU A 727 -9.58 -5.72 -9.24
CA GLU A 727 -10.71 -5.24 -8.46
C GLU A 727 -11.42 -4.07 -9.15
N LYS A 728 -10.68 -3.24 -9.88
CA LYS A 728 -11.20 -2.10 -10.62
C LYS A 728 -10.96 -2.27 -12.12
N ARG A 729 -11.83 -1.65 -12.90
CA ARG A 729 -11.68 -1.63 -14.36
C ARG A 729 -10.35 -0.98 -14.75
N GLY A 730 -9.59 -1.63 -15.62
CA GLY A 730 -8.27 -1.17 -16.06
C GLY A 730 -7.10 -1.60 -15.20
N GLU A 731 -7.32 -2.21 -14.04
CA GLU A 731 -6.29 -2.91 -13.27
C GLU A 731 -5.98 -4.26 -13.90
N ARG A 732 -4.82 -4.80 -13.58
CA ARG A 732 -4.42 -6.16 -13.97
C ARG A 732 -4.49 -7.06 -12.75
N GLY A 733 -5.04 -8.24 -12.91
CA GLY A 733 -4.91 -9.31 -11.94
C GLY A 733 -3.48 -9.87 -11.88
N LEU A 734 -3.28 -10.90 -11.07
CA LEU A 734 -1.99 -11.58 -10.97
C LEU A 734 -1.53 -12.10 -12.34
N ASP A 735 -0.29 -11.83 -12.70
CA ASP A 735 0.33 -12.34 -13.92
C ASP A 735 0.72 -13.81 -13.72
N LEU A 736 -0.06 -14.72 -14.32
CA LEU A 736 0.18 -16.16 -14.21
C LEU A 736 1.46 -16.62 -14.92
N ALA A 737 1.85 -15.98 -16.02
CA ALA A 737 3.07 -16.34 -16.70
C ALA A 737 4.31 -15.95 -15.87
N ASP A 738 4.21 -14.85 -15.13
CA ASP A 738 5.26 -14.46 -14.21
C ASP A 738 5.29 -15.37 -12.97
N LEU A 739 4.14 -15.73 -12.42
CA LEU A 739 4.03 -16.71 -11.35
C LEU A 739 4.69 -18.05 -11.72
N ASP A 740 4.41 -18.56 -12.93
CA ASP A 740 5.01 -19.81 -13.42
C ASP A 740 6.54 -19.70 -13.50
N ARG A 741 7.05 -18.55 -14.00
CA ARG A 741 8.51 -18.28 -14.03
C ARG A 741 9.12 -18.22 -12.63
N GLU A 742 8.44 -17.59 -11.68
CA GLU A 742 8.93 -17.52 -10.29
C GLU A 742 8.99 -18.90 -9.66
N LEU A 743 7.98 -19.72 -9.82
CA LEU A 743 7.97 -21.09 -9.28
C LEU A 743 9.03 -22.00 -9.94
N GLN A 744 9.31 -21.82 -11.22
CA GLN A 744 10.37 -22.58 -11.92
C GLN A 744 11.78 -22.29 -11.39
N LYS A 745 11.99 -21.21 -10.65
CA LYS A 745 13.30 -20.92 -10.03
C LYS A 745 13.60 -21.82 -8.83
N ILE A 746 12.60 -22.52 -8.29
CA ILE A 746 12.76 -23.37 -7.12
C ILE A 746 13.18 -24.77 -7.57
N GLU A 747 14.34 -25.25 -7.12
CA GLU A 747 14.82 -26.60 -7.40
C GLU A 747 14.18 -27.62 -6.44
N VAL A 748 13.01 -28.16 -6.77
CA VAL A 748 12.21 -29.02 -5.90
C VAL A 748 12.49 -30.53 -6.03
N GLY A 749 13.20 -30.97 -7.08
CA GLY A 749 13.39 -32.40 -7.38
C GLY A 749 12.05 -33.10 -7.70
N ASP A 750 11.74 -34.19 -6.97
CA ASP A 750 10.51 -34.99 -7.18
C ASP A 750 9.28 -34.43 -6.41
N ILE A 751 9.41 -33.30 -5.71
CA ILE A 751 8.32 -32.70 -4.95
C ILE A 751 7.38 -31.94 -5.90
N LYS A 752 6.07 -32.00 -5.65
CA LYS A 752 5.02 -31.44 -6.48
C LYS A 752 4.39 -30.21 -5.85
N PHE A 753 4.15 -29.16 -6.64
CA PHE A 753 3.47 -27.96 -6.20
C PHE A 753 1.95 -28.07 -6.36
N TRP A 754 1.24 -27.65 -5.33
CA TRP A 754 -0.21 -27.48 -5.31
C TRP A 754 -0.58 -26.02 -5.04
N LEU A 755 -1.74 -25.60 -5.58
CA LEU A 755 -2.35 -24.29 -5.31
C LEU A 755 -3.81 -24.47 -4.91
N GLU A 756 -4.30 -23.57 -4.03
CA GLU A 756 -5.68 -23.52 -3.53
C GLU A 756 -6.44 -22.26 -3.98
N PRO A 757 -6.60 -21.96 -5.28
CA PRO A 757 -7.30 -20.78 -5.74
C PRO A 757 -8.80 -20.90 -5.43
N GLY A 758 -9.36 -19.83 -4.87
CA GLY A 758 -10.81 -19.66 -4.73
C GLY A 758 -11.28 -18.44 -5.50
N ARG A 759 -10.93 -17.24 -5.02
CA ARG A 759 -11.30 -15.95 -5.61
C ARG A 759 -10.92 -15.84 -7.08
N PHE A 760 -9.72 -16.26 -7.44
CA PHE A 760 -9.20 -16.14 -8.81
C PHE A 760 -10.11 -16.85 -9.82
N ILE A 761 -10.65 -18.02 -9.48
CA ILE A 761 -11.49 -18.83 -10.38
C ILE A 761 -12.89 -18.22 -10.55
N VAL A 762 -13.54 -17.81 -9.44
CA VAL A 762 -14.97 -17.48 -9.49
C VAL A 762 -15.28 -15.99 -9.29
N GLY A 763 -14.32 -15.19 -8.81
CA GLY A 763 -14.55 -13.80 -8.42
C GLY A 763 -15.10 -12.94 -9.55
N GLU A 764 -14.35 -12.85 -10.65
CA GLU A 764 -14.71 -12.06 -11.85
C GLU A 764 -15.87 -12.66 -12.63
N ALA A 765 -16.08 -13.95 -12.50
CA ALA A 765 -17.14 -14.68 -13.22
C ALA A 765 -18.53 -14.45 -12.62
N GLY A 766 -18.64 -13.81 -11.46
CA GLY A 766 -19.91 -13.61 -10.78
C GLY A 766 -20.27 -12.12 -10.62
N VAL A 767 -21.54 -11.81 -10.88
CA VAL A 767 -22.13 -10.49 -10.63
C VAL A 767 -23.36 -10.61 -9.74
N LEU A 768 -23.66 -9.55 -8.98
CA LEU A 768 -24.93 -9.42 -8.25
C LEU A 768 -25.79 -8.37 -8.95
N LEU A 769 -26.95 -8.78 -9.40
CA LEU A 769 -27.99 -7.92 -9.98
C LEU A 769 -28.98 -7.48 -8.91
N ALA A 770 -29.34 -6.21 -8.92
CA ALA A 770 -30.32 -5.63 -8.02
C ALA A 770 -31.14 -4.55 -8.71
N GLN A 771 -32.39 -4.34 -8.24
CA GLN A 771 -33.24 -3.27 -8.77
C GLN A 771 -33.22 -2.05 -7.83
N VAL A 772 -33.19 -0.87 -8.42
CA VAL A 772 -33.36 0.38 -7.69
C VAL A 772 -34.78 0.48 -7.17
N THR A 773 -34.93 0.62 -5.86
CA THR A 773 -36.22 0.75 -5.17
C THR A 773 -36.58 2.18 -4.91
N GLN A 774 -35.62 3.02 -4.57
CA GLN A 774 -35.84 4.43 -4.22
C GLN A 774 -34.57 5.25 -4.48
N VAL A 775 -34.80 6.54 -4.76
CA VAL A 775 -33.73 7.52 -4.84
C VAL A 775 -34.00 8.60 -3.79
N LYS A 776 -33.02 8.91 -2.94
CA LYS A 776 -33.18 9.85 -1.84
C LYS A 776 -32.02 10.85 -1.79
N GLY A 777 -32.37 12.14 -1.70
CA GLY A 777 -31.42 13.20 -1.33
C GLY A 777 -31.46 13.49 0.18
N LYS A 778 -30.27 13.75 0.77
CA LYS A 778 -30.15 14.25 2.14
C LYS A 778 -28.97 15.22 2.21
N GLY A 779 -29.26 16.52 2.20
CA GLY A 779 -28.23 17.53 1.96
C GLY A 779 -27.59 17.31 0.58
N ASP A 780 -26.29 17.34 0.52
CA ASP A 780 -25.53 17.08 -0.72
C ASP A 780 -25.33 15.58 -1.03
N MET A 781 -25.88 14.70 -0.19
CA MET A 781 -25.78 13.25 -0.37
C MET A 781 -26.94 12.74 -1.22
N ARG A 782 -26.61 11.93 -2.24
CA ARG A 782 -27.57 11.19 -3.04
C ARG A 782 -27.46 9.71 -2.77
N TYR A 783 -28.52 9.09 -2.33
CA TYR A 783 -28.61 7.66 -2.05
C TYR A 783 -29.43 6.97 -3.14
N ILE A 784 -28.90 5.86 -3.62
CA ILE A 784 -29.63 4.92 -4.47
C ILE A 784 -29.91 3.69 -3.62
N GLY A 785 -31.18 3.53 -3.25
CA GLY A 785 -31.66 2.35 -2.53
C GLY A 785 -31.91 1.21 -3.51
N ILE A 786 -31.37 0.03 -3.22
CA ILE A 786 -31.58 -1.18 -4.01
C ILE A 786 -32.21 -2.29 -3.17
N ASN A 787 -32.79 -3.30 -3.82
CA ASN A 787 -33.52 -4.39 -3.16
C ASN A 787 -32.63 -5.47 -2.52
N VAL A 788 -31.31 -5.30 -2.52
CA VAL A 788 -30.32 -6.15 -1.81
C VAL A 788 -29.51 -5.30 -0.84
N GLY A 789 -29.00 -5.90 0.23
CA GLY A 789 -28.20 -5.20 1.22
C GLY A 789 -27.02 -6.06 1.70
N MET A 790 -26.41 -5.63 2.82
CA MET A 790 -25.27 -6.31 3.44
C MET A 790 -25.57 -7.77 3.80
N ASN A 791 -26.82 -8.14 3.99
CA ASN A 791 -27.21 -9.55 4.20
C ASN A 791 -27.00 -10.41 2.96
N THR A 792 -26.98 -9.81 1.77
CA THR A 792 -26.70 -10.47 0.50
C THR A 792 -25.21 -10.41 0.18
N LEU A 793 -24.59 -9.21 0.24
CA LEU A 793 -23.18 -9.00 -0.03
C LEU A 793 -22.54 -8.22 1.14
N ILE A 794 -21.95 -8.94 2.09
CA ILE A 794 -21.41 -8.34 3.31
C ILE A 794 -20.03 -7.69 3.14
N ARG A 795 -19.27 -8.08 2.11
CA ARG A 795 -17.86 -7.70 1.94
C ARG A 795 -17.59 -6.18 1.97
N PRO A 796 -18.38 -5.32 1.32
CA PRO A 796 -18.17 -3.87 1.42
C PRO A 796 -18.31 -3.34 2.84
N THR A 797 -19.26 -3.88 3.61
CA THR A 797 -19.51 -3.46 5.00
C THR A 797 -18.45 -4.00 5.98
N LEU A 798 -18.04 -5.26 5.79
CA LEU A 798 -17.15 -5.97 6.71
C LEU A 798 -15.67 -5.62 6.50
N TYR A 799 -15.25 -5.52 5.24
CA TYR A 799 -13.84 -5.37 4.86
C TYR A 799 -13.55 -4.06 4.12
N GLY A 800 -14.54 -3.20 3.89
CA GLY A 800 -14.39 -2.07 2.97
C GLY A 800 -14.10 -2.49 1.52
N ALA A 801 -14.40 -3.77 1.17
CA ALA A 801 -14.03 -4.31 -0.13
C ALA A 801 -14.67 -3.52 -1.28
N TYR A 802 -13.85 -3.22 -2.28
CA TYR A 802 -14.33 -2.58 -3.50
C TYR A 802 -15.04 -3.60 -4.38
N HIS A 803 -16.18 -3.20 -4.94
CA HIS A 803 -16.84 -3.86 -6.05
C HIS A 803 -17.19 -2.79 -7.08
N GLU A 804 -16.92 -3.05 -8.35
CA GLU A 804 -17.40 -2.17 -9.41
C GLU A 804 -18.93 -2.20 -9.44
N ILE A 805 -19.54 -1.01 -9.49
CA ILE A 805 -21.00 -0.86 -9.52
C ILE A 805 -21.37 -0.03 -10.73
N VAL A 806 -22.26 -0.54 -11.56
CA VAL A 806 -22.74 0.14 -12.76
C VAL A 806 -24.27 0.14 -12.82
N ASN A 807 -24.84 1.16 -13.41
CA ASN A 807 -26.25 1.14 -13.84
C ASN A 807 -26.36 0.37 -15.15
N LEU A 808 -26.75 -0.92 -15.05
CA LEU A 808 -26.83 -1.80 -16.22
C LEU A 808 -27.94 -1.37 -17.21
N SER A 809 -29.03 -0.73 -16.70
CA SER A 809 -30.08 -0.18 -17.53
C SER A 809 -29.64 1.02 -18.36
N ASN A 810 -28.64 1.76 -17.87
CA ASN A 810 -28.09 2.96 -18.51
C ASN A 810 -26.57 2.89 -18.66
N LEU A 811 -26.06 1.75 -19.12
CA LEU A 811 -24.63 1.48 -19.20
C LEU A 811 -23.85 2.47 -20.10
N GLY A 812 -24.48 2.96 -21.16
CA GLY A 812 -23.89 3.97 -22.07
C GLY A 812 -24.09 5.43 -21.65
N GLY A 813 -24.75 5.68 -20.53
CA GLY A 813 -24.99 7.04 -19.99
C GLY A 813 -23.70 7.65 -19.45
N ALA A 814 -23.55 8.98 -19.59
CA ALA A 814 -22.45 9.69 -18.99
C ALA A 814 -22.50 9.60 -17.45
N PRO A 815 -21.43 9.21 -16.75
CA PRO A 815 -21.39 9.10 -15.31
C PRO A 815 -21.26 10.51 -14.70
N THR A 816 -22.41 11.08 -14.32
CA THR A 816 -22.51 12.48 -13.86
C THR A 816 -22.91 12.63 -12.40
N GLU A 817 -23.41 11.57 -11.75
CA GLU A 817 -23.93 11.63 -10.40
C GLU A 817 -23.08 10.86 -9.40
N LEU A 818 -22.59 11.55 -8.39
CA LEU A 818 -21.88 10.92 -7.28
C LEU A 818 -22.90 10.41 -6.25
N VAL A 819 -22.98 9.10 -6.07
CA VAL A 819 -24.04 8.43 -5.30
C VAL A 819 -23.50 7.43 -4.29
N THR A 820 -24.27 7.14 -3.26
CA THR A 820 -24.04 6.03 -2.33
C THR A 820 -25.13 4.99 -2.53
N ILE A 821 -24.73 3.76 -2.82
CA ILE A 821 -25.63 2.61 -3.01
C ILE A 821 -25.88 1.95 -1.67
N VAL A 822 -27.13 1.86 -1.27
CA VAL A 822 -27.55 1.35 0.04
C VAL A 822 -28.62 0.27 -0.10
N GLY A 823 -28.60 -0.68 0.84
CA GLY A 823 -29.59 -1.74 0.91
C GLY A 823 -30.75 -1.40 1.85
N PRO A 824 -31.69 -2.37 2.01
CA PRO A 824 -32.89 -2.23 2.83
C PRO A 824 -32.70 -2.76 4.26
N ILE A 825 -31.48 -3.07 4.70
CA ILE A 825 -31.21 -3.58 6.04
C ILE A 825 -31.21 -2.44 7.05
N CYS A 826 -31.72 -2.69 8.25
CA CYS A 826 -31.84 -1.68 9.31
C CYS A 826 -30.49 -1.42 10.03
N GLU A 827 -29.49 -1.08 9.24
CA GLU A 827 -28.13 -0.79 9.69
C GLU A 827 -27.56 0.41 8.93
N THR A 828 -26.87 1.32 9.62
CA THR A 828 -26.17 2.45 8.96
C THR A 828 -25.04 1.96 8.06
N GLY A 829 -24.45 0.80 8.39
CA GLY A 829 -23.41 0.11 7.63
C GLY A 829 -23.92 -0.57 6.35
N ASP A 830 -25.23 -0.62 6.09
CA ASP A 830 -25.78 -1.27 4.88
C ASP A 830 -25.51 -0.43 3.62
N ARG A 831 -24.21 -0.35 3.27
CA ARG A 831 -23.69 0.35 2.12
C ARG A 831 -22.91 -0.61 1.24
N LEU A 832 -23.35 -0.76 0.00
CA LEU A 832 -22.69 -1.62 -0.97
C LEU A 832 -21.65 -0.89 -1.79
N GLY A 833 -21.72 0.44 -1.84
CA GLY A 833 -20.70 1.30 -2.42
C GLY A 833 -20.95 2.77 -2.06
N SER A 834 -19.92 3.43 -1.57
CA SER A 834 -19.95 4.88 -1.29
C SER A 834 -19.23 5.63 -2.39
N ASP A 835 -19.73 6.84 -2.68
CA ASP A 835 -19.11 7.78 -3.61
C ASP A 835 -18.86 7.19 -5.01
N ARG A 836 -19.86 6.45 -5.53
CA ARG A 836 -19.83 5.89 -6.88
C ARG A 836 -20.31 6.90 -7.91
N LEU A 837 -19.54 7.06 -8.98
CA LEU A 837 -19.91 7.91 -10.09
C LEU A 837 -20.77 7.10 -11.08
N LEU A 838 -22.08 7.38 -11.12
CA LEU A 838 -23.03 6.70 -11.99
C LEU A 838 -23.69 7.66 -12.97
N PRO A 839 -24.20 7.17 -14.10
CA PRO A 839 -25.15 7.93 -14.91
C PRO A 839 -26.44 8.15 -14.11
N THR A 840 -27.27 9.11 -14.56
CA THR A 840 -28.57 9.36 -13.93
C THR A 840 -29.34 8.06 -13.74
N THR A 841 -29.71 7.81 -12.48
CA THR A 841 -30.29 6.54 -12.03
C THR A 841 -31.66 6.81 -11.41
N GLN A 842 -32.65 5.99 -11.75
CA GLN A 842 -34.03 6.12 -11.34
C GLN A 842 -34.61 4.82 -10.79
N GLU A 843 -35.75 4.88 -10.15
CA GLU A 843 -36.48 3.71 -9.67
C GLU A 843 -36.78 2.72 -10.81
N GLY A 844 -36.54 1.44 -10.54
CA GLY A 844 -36.71 0.36 -11.52
C GLY A 844 -35.45 0.05 -12.34
N ASP A 845 -34.44 0.92 -12.34
CA ASP A 845 -33.17 0.61 -13.01
C ASP A 845 -32.52 -0.62 -12.36
N VAL A 846 -31.75 -1.34 -13.17
CA VAL A 846 -30.96 -2.48 -12.71
C VAL A 846 -29.53 -2.03 -12.42
N ILE A 847 -29.09 -2.24 -11.19
CA ILE A 847 -27.70 -2.07 -10.77
C ILE A 847 -27.00 -3.43 -10.83
N LEU A 848 -25.82 -3.44 -11.43
CA LEU A 848 -24.92 -4.57 -11.42
C LEU A 848 -23.73 -4.28 -10.50
N ILE A 849 -23.42 -5.23 -9.62
CA ILE A 849 -22.24 -5.22 -8.74
C ILE A 849 -21.33 -6.35 -9.21
N ALA A 850 -20.17 -5.99 -9.75
CA ALA A 850 -19.22 -6.93 -10.33
C ALA A 850 -18.33 -7.60 -9.26
N ASN A 851 -17.55 -8.60 -9.68
CA ASN A 851 -16.62 -9.36 -8.83
C ASN A 851 -17.30 -9.99 -7.59
N ALA A 852 -18.58 -10.36 -7.72
CA ALA A 852 -19.40 -10.91 -6.66
C ALA A 852 -19.43 -12.45 -6.62
N GLY A 853 -18.66 -13.11 -7.47
CA GLY A 853 -18.64 -14.57 -7.57
C GLY A 853 -17.97 -15.29 -6.39
N ALA A 854 -17.04 -14.62 -5.71
CA ALA A 854 -16.33 -15.18 -4.56
C ALA A 854 -16.73 -14.48 -3.26
N TYR A 855 -17.04 -15.27 -2.22
CA TYR A 855 -17.39 -14.77 -0.87
C TYR A 855 -18.59 -13.81 -0.86
N GLY A 856 -19.42 -13.85 -1.89
CA GLY A 856 -20.69 -13.12 -1.95
C GLY A 856 -21.79 -13.96 -1.30
N TYR A 857 -22.40 -14.89 -2.05
CA TYR A 857 -23.46 -15.75 -1.55
C TYR A 857 -22.99 -16.63 -0.38
N ALA A 858 -21.76 -17.13 -0.43
CA ALA A 858 -21.19 -17.97 0.63
C ALA A 858 -21.16 -17.31 2.03
N MET A 859 -21.08 -15.96 2.09
CA MET A 859 -21.10 -15.19 3.34
C MET A 859 -22.47 -14.52 3.59
N SER A 860 -23.49 -14.82 2.80
CA SER A 860 -24.81 -14.21 2.96
C SER A 860 -25.52 -14.69 4.22
N SER A 861 -26.49 -13.91 4.66
CA SER A 861 -27.29 -14.20 5.86
C SER A 861 -28.76 -13.88 5.66
N ASN A 862 -29.59 -14.30 6.63
CA ASN A 862 -31.02 -13.96 6.69
C ASN A 862 -31.30 -12.78 7.63
N TYR A 863 -30.35 -11.84 7.77
CA TYR A 863 -30.51 -10.70 8.66
C TYR A 863 -31.76 -9.88 8.28
N ASN A 864 -32.49 -9.37 9.27
CA ASN A 864 -33.83 -8.80 9.16
C ASN A 864 -34.89 -9.73 8.51
N LEU A 865 -34.69 -11.06 8.52
CA LEU A 865 -35.51 -12.06 7.83
C LEU A 865 -35.60 -11.82 6.31
N ARG A 866 -34.65 -11.12 5.71
CA ARG A 866 -34.52 -10.98 4.27
C ARG A 866 -33.64 -12.09 3.71
N LYS A 867 -34.19 -12.80 2.75
CA LYS A 867 -33.42 -13.85 2.05
C LYS A 867 -32.36 -13.22 1.16
N PRO A 868 -31.18 -13.85 1.02
CA PRO A 868 -30.23 -13.47 -0.02
C PRO A 868 -30.83 -13.57 -1.42
N ALA A 869 -30.20 -12.90 -2.39
CA ALA A 869 -30.54 -13.04 -3.80
C ALA A 869 -30.39 -14.49 -4.27
N VAL A 870 -31.19 -14.91 -5.25
CA VAL A 870 -31.09 -16.25 -5.84
C VAL A 870 -29.79 -16.42 -6.63
N GLU A 871 -29.35 -17.66 -6.78
CA GLU A 871 -28.15 -17.98 -7.58
C GLU A 871 -28.56 -18.55 -8.95
N ILE A 872 -27.95 -18.08 -10.02
CA ILE A 872 -28.20 -18.48 -11.41
C ILE A 872 -26.87 -18.68 -12.12
N ALA A 873 -26.60 -19.86 -12.64
CA ALA A 873 -25.47 -20.11 -13.54
C ALA A 873 -25.93 -19.99 -15.01
N ILE A 874 -25.06 -19.40 -15.87
CA ILE A 874 -25.40 -19.14 -17.29
C ILE A 874 -24.30 -19.60 -18.23
#